data_9f16018f9ceeaa0332cd0f2884f049d1
#
_entry.id   9f16018f9ceeaa0332cd0f2884f049d1
#
_cell.length_a   1.000
_cell.length_b   1.000
_cell.length_c   1.000
_cell.angle_alpha   90.00
_cell.angle_beta   90.00
_cell.angle_gamma   90.00
#
_symmetry.space_group_name_H-M   'P 1'
#
loop_
_entity.id
_entity.type
_entity.pdbx_description
1 polymer ?
#
loop_
_entity_poly.entity_id
_entity_poly.type
_entity_poly.pdbx_seq_one_letter_code
_entity_poly.pdbx_strand_id
1 'polypeptide(L)'
;MKNILIIFLCFLSASTLAQVNETFSDGNFSHAPIWEGNASNFVINSNAQLQLNAPAEANKSYLVTNSNVTTNAEWKMYGKMMFTPSSANYARWYLIADKQDITGSLNGYYLLIGNTSKNICLYKQTGTTSTKILDTPINRLNGTTNEINIRITRSSEGLWQLFTQLPTENSPILEGTTTDNTHKAALYTGIVCYYTATRNTGFIFDDIFISGETYEPPILPSYKASFGDIVFNEIMANPNPPFGLPNEEYIELYNNTSEAINLENYVLKGFSKTCVFPTYVLAPHSYVVVCSTKAFPALEMYGNCLALDKFPTLTNAGGYLELFNAENTILSWVDYSENWHTDSFKKNGGWSLECLDAHNLIGNNTNWNSSINYQGGTPNGANSISGINLDTSELSVINTSIESNSSFVLYFNKPMSVNLLTQTDIITIYPMREISSIEFLSIKQDAIRIKLTNPLLLHEQYTLNITDVEDINKNKHSIVSRLAIPELPSNQDVVINEVLFNPKSEGTDYVEIVNRSQKVIDLRDIMLTNRKQDGQLAVFPVLSEKGYLLFPGDYCLLSTSKEGVCNYYECPDDIHFVTVPSFPSMPDDKGTIVLTTLSNILIDEFSYSEKMHHTLLSNREGIALERLHYDSTTQDASNWHSASFTCGYGTPGYQNSQFTALIQPTASFQITPKSFSPNNDGNDDTATIYYSFDEAGYFVTIRIYNSNGNCVRNILQNNLSSKEEKTSWDGTDDNGKLLPIGIYIITIEAFTPTGKRFKSKEVIVLAAKI
;
A
#
# COMPACT_ATOMS: atom_id res chain seq x y z
N MET A 1 42.66 -12.15 -53.38
CA MET A 1 41.81 -13.34 -53.63
C MET A 1 40.58 -13.20 -52.78
N LYS A 2 39.47 -12.84 -53.42
CA LYS A 2 38.14 -12.67 -52.76
C LYS A 2 37.46 -14.02 -52.74
N ASN A 3 37.18 -14.56 -51.55
CA ASN A 3 36.37 -15.77 -51.40
C ASN A 3 34.89 -15.33 -51.42
N ILE A 4 34.19 -15.72 -52.46
CA ILE A 4 32.74 -15.62 -52.60
C ILE A 4 32.15 -16.84 -51.90
N LEU A 5 31.43 -16.62 -50.77
CA LEU A 5 30.65 -17.62 -50.08
C LEU A 5 29.27 -17.68 -50.75
N ILE A 6 29.01 -18.73 -51.52
CA ILE A 6 27.70 -19.02 -52.10
C ILE A 6 26.89 -19.73 -51.02
N ILE A 7 25.88 -19.02 -50.48
CA ILE A 7 24.86 -19.60 -49.59
C ILE A 7 23.83 -20.26 -50.48
N PHE A 8 23.78 -21.61 -50.47
CA PHE A 8 22.70 -22.40 -51.04
C PHE A 8 21.49 -22.30 -50.12
N LEU A 9 20.49 -21.51 -50.53
CA LEU A 9 19.18 -21.55 -49.90
C LEU A 9 18.45 -22.81 -50.37
N CYS A 10 18.48 -23.87 -49.58
CA CYS A 10 17.57 -25.01 -49.76
C CYS A 10 16.16 -24.57 -49.38
N PHE A 11 15.32 -24.29 -50.36
CA PHE A 11 13.87 -24.30 -50.16
C PHE A 11 13.42 -25.74 -49.87
N LEU A 12 13.32 -26.09 -48.58
CA LEU A 12 12.50 -27.22 -48.18
C LEU A 12 11.04 -26.83 -48.41
N SER A 13 10.44 -27.38 -49.48
CA SER A 13 8.98 -27.45 -49.57
C SER A 13 8.50 -28.38 -48.44
N ALA A 14 8.11 -27.81 -47.32
CA ALA A 14 7.41 -28.55 -46.29
C ALA A 14 6.09 -29.02 -46.91
N SER A 15 5.99 -30.30 -47.23
CA SER A 15 4.70 -30.94 -47.43
C SER A 15 3.95 -30.83 -46.10
N THR A 16 2.94 -29.96 -46.04
CA THR A 16 2.06 -29.85 -44.87
C THR A 16 1.32 -31.21 -44.75
N LEU A 17 1.78 -32.04 -43.83
CA LEU A 17 1.01 -33.22 -43.42
C LEU A 17 -0.31 -32.71 -42.83
N ALA A 18 -1.41 -33.37 -43.16
CA ALA A 18 -2.71 -33.08 -42.57
C ALA A 18 -2.60 -33.23 -41.04
N GLN A 19 -3.05 -32.21 -40.29
CA GLN A 19 -3.07 -32.27 -38.83
C GLN A 19 -4.22 -33.16 -38.33
N VAL A 20 -5.37 -33.12 -39.04
CA VAL A 20 -6.50 -34.01 -38.80
C VAL A 20 -6.78 -34.70 -40.11
N ASN A 21 -6.78 -36.02 -40.09
CA ASN A 21 -7.18 -36.87 -41.22
C ASN A 21 -7.97 -38.06 -40.64
N GLU A 22 -9.30 -37.91 -40.64
CA GLU A 22 -10.22 -38.85 -40.03
C GLU A 22 -11.23 -39.36 -41.03
N THR A 23 -11.22 -40.66 -41.25
CA THR A 23 -12.12 -41.38 -42.16
C THR A 23 -12.96 -42.43 -41.42
N PHE A 24 -12.79 -42.52 -40.09
CA PHE A 24 -13.47 -43.49 -39.22
C PHE A 24 -13.37 -44.96 -39.70
N SER A 25 -12.50 -45.25 -40.67
CA SER A 25 -12.36 -46.58 -41.29
C SER A 25 -11.76 -47.63 -40.34
N ASP A 26 -11.13 -47.19 -39.25
CA ASP A 26 -10.65 -48.08 -38.18
C ASP A 26 -11.74 -48.49 -37.17
N GLY A 27 -12.97 -47.97 -37.36
CA GLY A 27 -14.13 -48.28 -36.53
C GLY A 27 -14.19 -47.56 -35.19
N ASN A 28 -13.38 -46.53 -34.99
CA ASN A 28 -13.38 -45.77 -33.75
C ASN A 28 -13.11 -44.27 -33.96
N PHE A 29 -13.32 -43.43 -32.91
CA PHE A 29 -13.01 -42.02 -32.85
C PHE A 29 -12.28 -41.67 -31.55
N SER A 30 -11.70 -42.67 -30.88
CA SER A 30 -11.01 -42.56 -29.61
C SER A 30 -9.48 -42.61 -29.73
N HIS A 31 -8.95 -42.81 -30.96
CA HIS A 31 -7.52 -42.86 -31.24
C HIS A 31 -7.20 -42.13 -32.57
N ALA A 32 -6.16 -41.37 -32.60
CA ALA A 32 -5.48 -40.80 -33.74
C ALA A 32 -6.33 -40.23 -34.90
N PRO A 33 -7.18 -39.22 -34.71
CA PRO A 33 -7.25 -38.32 -33.56
C PRO A 33 -8.26 -38.75 -32.47
N ILE A 34 -8.05 -38.29 -31.24
CA ILE A 34 -9.00 -38.52 -30.16
C ILE A 34 -10.10 -37.44 -30.23
N TRP A 35 -11.37 -37.90 -30.29
CA TRP A 35 -12.54 -37.03 -30.20
C TRP A 35 -13.18 -37.13 -28.84
N GLU A 36 -13.37 -35.99 -28.18
CA GLU A 36 -13.91 -35.86 -26.83
C GLU A 36 -15.24 -35.12 -26.84
N GLY A 37 -16.00 -35.20 -25.74
CA GLY A 37 -17.29 -34.53 -25.58
C GLY A 37 -18.40 -35.51 -25.20
N ASN A 38 -19.53 -35.47 -25.91
CA ASN A 38 -20.65 -36.41 -25.66
C ASN A 38 -20.43 -37.74 -26.38
N ALA A 39 -19.31 -38.39 -26.18
CA ALA A 39 -18.88 -39.58 -26.92
C ALA A 39 -19.92 -40.74 -26.89
N SER A 40 -20.67 -40.91 -25.77
CA SER A 40 -21.75 -41.89 -25.65
C SER A 40 -22.92 -41.67 -26.61
N ASN A 41 -23.04 -40.47 -27.18
CA ASN A 41 -24.10 -40.10 -28.14
C ASN A 41 -23.67 -40.23 -29.61
N PHE A 42 -22.51 -40.84 -29.86
CA PHE A 42 -22.01 -41.08 -31.21
C PHE A 42 -21.56 -42.52 -31.36
N VAL A 43 -21.69 -43.03 -32.58
CA VAL A 43 -21.24 -44.40 -32.96
C VAL A 43 -20.57 -44.34 -34.33
N ILE A 44 -19.72 -45.33 -34.62
CA ILE A 44 -19.30 -45.59 -35.99
C ILE A 44 -20.31 -46.60 -36.59
N ASN A 45 -20.96 -46.17 -37.67
CA ASN A 45 -22.00 -47.00 -38.34
C ASN A 45 -21.39 -48.12 -39.20
N SER A 46 -22.25 -48.95 -39.83
CA SER A 46 -21.82 -50.03 -40.66
C SER A 46 -21.04 -49.68 -41.94
N ASN A 47 -21.06 -48.38 -42.30
CA ASN A 47 -20.30 -47.82 -43.42
C ASN A 47 -18.98 -47.14 -42.97
N ALA A 48 -18.56 -47.42 -41.74
CA ALA A 48 -17.39 -46.81 -41.11
C ALA A 48 -17.45 -45.28 -41.04
N GLN A 49 -18.63 -44.70 -40.75
CA GLN A 49 -18.85 -43.25 -40.68
C GLN A 49 -19.29 -42.86 -39.27
N LEU A 50 -18.92 -41.67 -38.78
CA LEU A 50 -19.40 -41.13 -37.52
C LEU A 50 -20.87 -40.77 -37.60
N GLN A 51 -21.70 -41.38 -36.77
CA GLN A 51 -23.14 -41.13 -36.71
C GLN A 51 -23.60 -40.70 -35.32
N LEU A 52 -24.44 -39.66 -35.25
CA LEU A 52 -25.14 -39.33 -34.02
C LEU A 52 -26.08 -40.50 -33.65
N ASN A 53 -26.02 -40.95 -32.41
CA ASN A 53 -26.86 -42.00 -31.82
C ASN A 53 -27.23 -41.60 -30.39
N ALA A 54 -27.91 -40.46 -30.26
CA ALA A 54 -28.27 -39.90 -29.00
C ALA A 54 -29.63 -40.38 -28.47
N PRO A 55 -29.99 -40.18 -27.21
CA PRO A 55 -31.35 -40.43 -26.71
C PRO A 55 -32.42 -39.67 -27.51
N ALA A 56 -33.62 -40.27 -27.62
CA ALA A 56 -34.73 -39.74 -28.40
C ALA A 56 -35.41 -38.57 -27.66
N GLU A 57 -34.67 -37.49 -27.47
CA GLU A 57 -35.10 -36.22 -26.86
C GLU A 57 -34.59 -35.01 -27.67
N ALA A 58 -35.16 -33.85 -27.47
CA ALA A 58 -34.65 -32.64 -28.09
C ALA A 58 -33.43 -32.16 -27.30
N ASN A 59 -32.25 -32.13 -27.95
CA ASN A 59 -30.99 -31.75 -27.26
C ASN A 59 -29.92 -31.30 -28.30
N LYS A 60 -28.70 -31.13 -27.81
CA LYS A 60 -27.47 -31.00 -28.60
C LYS A 60 -26.43 -32.01 -28.12
N SER A 61 -25.60 -32.49 -29.03
CA SER A 61 -24.43 -33.32 -28.72
C SER A 61 -23.24 -32.87 -29.56
N TYR A 62 -22.04 -32.94 -28.99
CA TYR A 62 -20.83 -32.50 -29.68
C TYR A 62 -19.67 -33.50 -29.52
N LEU A 63 -18.79 -33.47 -30.50
CA LEU A 63 -17.44 -34.02 -30.41
C LEU A 63 -16.43 -32.97 -30.85
N VAL A 64 -15.29 -32.94 -30.18
CA VAL A 64 -14.19 -32.00 -30.38
C VAL A 64 -12.87 -32.75 -30.39
N THR A 65 -11.92 -32.30 -31.22
CA THR A 65 -10.54 -32.78 -31.22
C THR A 65 -9.57 -31.63 -31.30
N ASN A 66 -8.30 -31.87 -30.93
CA ASN A 66 -7.26 -30.86 -31.02
C ASN A 66 -6.97 -30.49 -32.48
N SER A 67 -6.93 -29.20 -32.76
CA SER A 67 -6.47 -28.66 -34.03
C SER A 67 -6.02 -27.23 -33.83
N ASN A 68 -4.75 -26.95 -34.08
CA ASN A 68 -4.20 -25.59 -34.04
C ASN A 68 -4.00 -24.98 -35.45
N VAL A 69 -4.60 -25.56 -36.48
CA VAL A 69 -4.58 -24.99 -37.82
C VAL A 69 -5.41 -23.72 -37.90
N THR A 70 -4.85 -22.66 -38.46
CA THR A 70 -5.50 -21.32 -38.45
C THR A 70 -5.43 -20.58 -39.79
N THR A 71 -4.28 -20.57 -40.47
CA THR A 71 -4.06 -19.79 -41.71
C THR A 71 -3.45 -20.65 -42.81
N ASN A 72 -3.52 -20.16 -44.05
CA ASN A 72 -3.17 -20.96 -45.26
C ASN A 72 -3.75 -22.35 -45.16
N ALA A 73 -5.01 -22.42 -44.76
CA ALA A 73 -5.64 -23.61 -44.25
C ALA A 73 -6.79 -24.09 -45.11
N GLU A 74 -7.00 -25.41 -45.05
CA GLU A 74 -8.08 -26.12 -45.73
C GLU A 74 -8.75 -27.08 -44.75
N TRP A 75 -10.08 -27.00 -44.67
CA TRP A 75 -10.95 -27.93 -43.96
C TRP A 75 -11.86 -28.63 -44.96
N LYS A 76 -11.96 -29.92 -44.89
CA LYS A 76 -12.87 -30.76 -45.69
C LYS A 76 -13.68 -31.67 -44.79
N MET A 77 -14.92 -31.95 -45.15
CA MET A 77 -15.79 -32.87 -44.45
C MET A 77 -16.91 -33.36 -45.38
N TYR A 78 -17.19 -34.64 -45.36
CA TYR A 78 -18.45 -35.21 -45.84
C TYR A 78 -19.50 -35.09 -44.72
N GLY A 79 -20.69 -34.63 -45.07
CA GLY A 79 -21.83 -34.52 -44.16
C GLY A 79 -23.10 -35.11 -44.78
N LYS A 80 -23.89 -35.86 -43.98
CA LYS A 80 -25.18 -36.38 -44.40
C LYS A 80 -26.21 -36.13 -43.30
N MET A 81 -27.36 -35.61 -43.72
CA MET A 81 -28.55 -35.43 -42.86
C MET A 81 -29.70 -36.24 -43.46
N MET A 82 -30.22 -37.24 -42.71
CA MET A 82 -31.33 -38.08 -43.11
C MET A 82 -32.69 -37.40 -42.88
N PHE A 83 -32.73 -36.10 -43.10
CA PHE A 83 -33.90 -35.24 -42.93
C PHE A 83 -33.70 -33.91 -43.63
N THR A 84 -34.78 -33.15 -43.83
CA THR A 84 -34.70 -31.75 -44.26
C THR A 84 -34.36 -30.88 -43.05
N PRO A 85 -33.25 -30.10 -43.06
CA PRO A 85 -32.86 -29.22 -41.94
C PRO A 85 -33.93 -28.18 -41.59
N SER A 86 -33.91 -27.75 -40.32
CA SER A 86 -34.82 -26.75 -39.74
C SER A 86 -34.14 -25.94 -38.65
N SER A 87 -34.85 -24.97 -38.06
CA SER A 87 -34.34 -24.22 -36.93
C SER A 87 -34.02 -25.03 -35.67
N ALA A 88 -34.56 -26.27 -35.56
CA ALA A 88 -34.30 -27.17 -34.44
C ALA A 88 -33.38 -28.37 -34.80
N ASN A 89 -33.11 -28.57 -36.11
CA ASN A 89 -32.31 -29.70 -36.61
C ASN A 89 -31.27 -29.19 -37.58
N TYR A 90 -30.03 -29.00 -37.13
CA TYR A 90 -28.89 -28.47 -37.90
C TYR A 90 -27.59 -28.87 -37.21
N ALA A 91 -26.46 -28.70 -37.89
CA ALA A 91 -25.15 -28.91 -37.30
C ALA A 91 -24.31 -27.63 -37.33
N ARG A 92 -23.37 -27.53 -36.42
CA ARG A 92 -22.25 -26.58 -36.50
C ARG A 92 -20.97 -27.33 -36.62
N TRP A 93 -20.10 -26.94 -37.53
CA TRP A 93 -18.73 -27.43 -37.59
C TRP A 93 -17.81 -26.27 -37.25
N TYR A 94 -17.22 -26.30 -36.03
CA TYR A 94 -16.20 -25.37 -35.61
C TYR A 94 -14.91 -25.68 -36.32
N LEU A 95 -14.44 -24.75 -37.13
CA LEU A 95 -13.19 -24.81 -37.88
C LEU A 95 -12.03 -24.39 -36.97
N ILE A 96 -12.27 -23.35 -36.17
CA ILE A 96 -11.34 -22.78 -35.22
C ILE A 96 -12.11 -22.51 -33.91
N ALA A 97 -11.58 -23.00 -32.79
CA ALA A 97 -12.06 -22.68 -31.45
C ALA A 97 -10.89 -22.54 -30.48
N ASP A 98 -10.94 -21.52 -29.63
CA ASP A 98 -9.93 -21.30 -28.57
C ASP A 98 -10.21 -22.08 -27.29
N LYS A 99 -11.35 -22.81 -27.21
CA LYS A 99 -11.76 -23.62 -26.05
C LYS A 99 -12.31 -24.97 -26.46
N GLN A 100 -12.13 -25.97 -25.58
CA GLN A 100 -12.62 -27.33 -25.75
C GLN A 100 -14.15 -27.43 -25.70
N ASP A 101 -14.81 -26.67 -24.81
CA ASP A 101 -16.28 -26.57 -24.81
C ASP A 101 -16.76 -25.68 -25.95
N ILE A 102 -17.01 -26.31 -27.11
CA ILE A 102 -17.51 -25.63 -28.32
C ILE A 102 -19.02 -25.31 -28.27
N THR A 103 -19.68 -25.56 -27.14
CA THR A 103 -21.10 -25.22 -26.94
C THR A 103 -21.33 -23.99 -26.11
N GLY A 104 -20.28 -23.42 -25.52
CA GLY A 104 -20.27 -22.30 -24.60
C GLY A 104 -19.70 -20.99 -25.19
N SER A 105 -19.14 -20.17 -24.32
CA SER A 105 -18.48 -18.92 -24.67
C SER A 105 -17.06 -19.19 -25.17
N LEU A 106 -16.77 -18.87 -26.43
CA LEU A 106 -15.47 -19.07 -27.07
C LEU A 106 -15.21 -18.02 -28.17
N ASN A 107 -13.98 -17.95 -28.67
CA ASN A 107 -13.62 -17.19 -29.86
C ASN A 107 -13.22 -18.14 -30.98
N GLY A 108 -13.78 -17.94 -32.15
CA GLY A 108 -13.52 -18.82 -33.29
C GLY A 108 -14.43 -18.64 -34.48
N TYR A 109 -14.42 -19.62 -35.37
CA TYR A 109 -15.24 -19.65 -36.59
C TYR A 109 -15.90 -21.00 -36.75
N TYR A 110 -17.18 -21.02 -37.20
CA TYR A 110 -17.87 -22.26 -37.48
C TYR A 110 -18.73 -22.15 -38.73
N LEU A 111 -18.89 -23.26 -39.41
CA LEU A 111 -19.92 -23.44 -40.41
C LEU A 111 -21.23 -23.86 -39.74
N LEU A 112 -22.31 -23.13 -40.03
CA LEU A 112 -23.67 -23.58 -39.75
C LEU A 112 -24.15 -24.38 -40.95
N ILE A 113 -24.48 -25.65 -40.76
CA ILE A 113 -24.89 -26.60 -41.81
C ILE A 113 -26.38 -26.88 -41.62
N GLY A 114 -27.20 -26.38 -42.55
CA GLY A 114 -28.64 -26.51 -42.46
C GLY A 114 -29.34 -25.28 -41.89
N ASN A 115 -30.28 -25.44 -41.02
CA ASN A 115 -31.22 -24.46 -40.47
C ASN A 115 -32.46 -24.19 -41.38
N THR A 116 -33.17 -23.09 -41.12
CA THR A 116 -34.40 -22.70 -41.86
C THR A 116 -34.12 -22.35 -43.34
N SER A 117 -32.96 -21.78 -43.64
CA SER A 117 -32.54 -21.43 -45.01
C SER A 117 -32.00 -22.62 -45.80
N LYS A 118 -31.76 -23.77 -45.16
CA LYS A 118 -31.27 -25.01 -45.79
C LYS A 118 -29.97 -24.82 -46.57
N ASN A 119 -29.12 -23.95 -46.08
CA ASN A 119 -27.83 -23.56 -46.68
C ASN A 119 -26.69 -23.82 -45.70
N ILE A 120 -25.47 -23.46 -46.10
CA ILE A 120 -24.28 -23.50 -45.27
C ILE A 120 -23.72 -22.10 -45.15
N CYS A 121 -23.54 -21.60 -43.92
CA CYS A 121 -23.08 -20.24 -43.67
C CYS A 121 -21.86 -20.22 -42.74
N LEU A 122 -20.92 -19.30 -42.98
CA LEU A 122 -19.80 -19.11 -42.09
C LEU A 122 -20.15 -18.06 -41.04
N TYR A 123 -19.89 -18.39 -39.79
CA TYR A 123 -20.08 -17.52 -38.63
C TYR A 123 -18.76 -17.26 -37.91
N LYS A 124 -18.61 -16.05 -37.42
CA LYS A 124 -17.62 -15.69 -36.40
C LYS A 124 -18.31 -15.71 -35.03
N GLN A 125 -17.69 -16.32 -34.04
CA GLN A 125 -18.13 -16.27 -32.65
C GLN A 125 -17.09 -15.50 -31.81
N THR A 126 -17.56 -14.51 -31.04
CA THR A 126 -16.78 -13.78 -30.04
C THR A 126 -17.50 -13.86 -28.71
N GLY A 127 -16.94 -14.60 -27.76
CA GLY A 127 -17.62 -14.92 -26.52
C GLY A 127 -18.90 -15.71 -26.76
N THR A 128 -20.05 -15.19 -26.36
CA THR A 128 -21.38 -15.79 -26.58
C THR A 128 -22.06 -15.26 -27.85
N THR A 129 -21.51 -14.25 -28.50
CA THR A 129 -22.12 -13.59 -29.67
C THR A 129 -21.65 -14.23 -30.97
N SER A 130 -22.58 -14.62 -31.84
CA SER A 130 -22.29 -15.17 -33.18
C SER A 130 -22.76 -14.24 -34.28
N THR A 131 -21.86 -13.88 -35.19
CA THR A 131 -22.12 -13.01 -36.35
C THR A 131 -21.95 -13.79 -37.63
N LYS A 132 -22.94 -13.80 -38.53
CA LYS A 132 -22.82 -14.39 -39.85
C LYS A 132 -21.90 -13.50 -40.70
N ILE A 133 -20.80 -14.05 -41.23
CA ILE A 133 -19.82 -13.35 -42.06
C ILE A 133 -19.82 -13.78 -43.54
N LEU A 134 -20.40 -14.97 -43.82
CA LEU A 134 -20.65 -15.40 -45.17
C LEU A 134 -22.01 -16.10 -45.25
N ASP A 135 -22.87 -15.61 -46.13
CA ASP A 135 -24.17 -16.21 -46.46
C ASP A 135 -24.11 -16.82 -47.88
N THR A 136 -24.53 -18.05 -48.00
CA THR A 136 -24.50 -18.77 -49.29
C THR A 136 -25.89 -18.84 -49.92
N PRO A 137 -26.00 -19.19 -51.19
CA PRO A 137 -27.30 -19.42 -51.82
C PRO A 137 -28.14 -20.43 -51.03
N ILE A 138 -29.44 -20.21 -50.96
CA ILE A 138 -30.40 -21.02 -50.25
C ILE A 138 -30.66 -22.36 -50.95
N ASN A 139 -31.17 -23.34 -50.17
CA ASN A 139 -31.68 -24.64 -50.68
C ASN A 139 -30.63 -25.65 -51.13
N ARG A 140 -29.37 -25.57 -50.71
CA ARG A 140 -28.39 -26.62 -50.98
C ARG A 140 -28.76 -27.98 -50.28
N LEU A 141 -29.51 -27.89 -49.17
CA LEU A 141 -29.88 -29.05 -48.31
C LEU A 141 -31.43 -29.18 -48.25
N ASN A 142 -32.11 -29.20 -49.42
CA ASN A 142 -33.56 -29.19 -49.47
C ASN A 142 -34.20 -30.56 -49.59
N GLY A 143 -33.46 -31.63 -49.67
CA GLY A 143 -33.94 -33.01 -49.75
C GLY A 143 -34.46 -33.57 -48.44
N THR A 144 -35.19 -34.68 -48.48
CA THR A 144 -35.51 -35.49 -47.29
C THR A 144 -34.30 -36.28 -46.78
N THR A 145 -33.29 -36.45 -47.61
CA THR A 145 -31.93 -36.88 -47.29
C THR A 145 -30.99 -35.97 -48.05
N ASN A 146 -29.99 -35.44 -47.37
CA ASN A 146 -29.02 -34.47 -47.90
C ASN A 146 -27.61 -35.00 -47.68
N GLU A 147 -26.85 -35.19 -48.76
CA GLU A 147 -25.44 -35.54 -48.74
C GLU A 147 -24.64 -34.42 -49.38
N ILE A 148 -23.51 -34.02 -48.76
CA ILE A 148 -22.73 -32.88 -49.23
C ILE A 148 -21.27 -33.02 -48.81
N ASN A 149 -20.36 -32.77 -49.75
CA ASN A 149 -18.96 -32.52 -49.44
C ASN A 149 -18.76 -31.02 -49.24
N ILE A 150 -18.15 -30.64 -48.15
CA ILE A 150 -17.85 -29.25 -47.76
C ILE A 150 -16.34 -29.09 -47.80
N ARG A 151 -15.89 -28.02 -48.44
CA ARG A 151 -14.49 -27.56 -48.41
C ARG A 151 -14.47 -26.10 -48.14
N ILE A 152 -13.70 -25.68 -47.14
CA ILE A 152 -13.49 -24.28 -46.87
C ILE A 152 -12.00 -24.00 -46.71
N THR A 153 -11.53 -22.87 -47.23
CA THR A 153 -10.14 -22.44 -47.14
C THR A 153 -10.04 -21.06 -46.46
N ARG A 154 -8.91 -20.80 -45.85
CA ARG A 154 -8.56 -19.46 -45.30
C ARG A 154 -7.13 -19.12 -45.67
N SER A 155 -6.91 -17.91 -46.25
CA SER A 155 -5.57 -17.41 -46.53
C SER A 155 -4.91 -16.82 -45.28
N SER A 156 -3.64 -16.43 -45.35
CA SER A 156 -2.90 -15.68 -44.33
C SER A 156 -3.55 -14.32 -44.03
N GLU A 157 -4.13 -13.67 -45.05
CA GLU A 157 -4.82 -12.38 -44.94
C GLU A 157 -6.26 -12.50 -44.42
N GLY A 158 -6.73 -13.76 -44.18
CA GLY A 158 -8.08 -14.01 -43.67
C GLY A 158 -9.16 -14.06 -44.77
N LEU A 159 -8.80 -14.29 -46.04
CA LEU A 159 -9.78 -14.56 -47.11
C LEU A 159 -10.32 -15.98 -46.97
N TRP A 160 -11.59 -16.07 -46.66
CA TRP A 160 -12.35 -17.32 -46.60
C TRP A 160 -13.02 -17.62 -47.93
N GLN A 161 -12.94 -18.88 -48.40
CA GLN A 161 -13.62 -19.37 -49.58
C GLN A 161 -14.35 -20.67 -49.27
N LEU A 162 -15.67 -20.68 -49.37
CA LEU A 162 -16.51 -21.85 -49.10
C LEU A 162 -16.92 -22.52 -50.41
N PHE A 163 -16.65 -23.83 -50.51
CA PHE A 163 -17.04 -24.68 -51.63
C PHE A 163 -17.93 -25.79 -51.10
N THR A 164 -18.93 -26.19 -51.90
CA THR A 164 -19.73 -27.40 -51.62
C THR A 164 -19.87 -28.20 -52.89
N GLN A 165 -20.12 -29.52 -52.70
CA GLN A 165 -20.39 -30.46 -53.81
C GLN A 165 -21.47 -31.45 -53.40
N LEU A 166 -22.58 -31.50 -54.15
CA LEU A 166 -23.61 -32.50 -54.01
C LEU A 166 -23.23 -33.77 -54.81
N PRO A 167 -23.78 -34.97 -54.49
CA PRO A 167 -23.47 -36.19 -55.21
C PRO A 167 -23.80 -36.14 -56.71
N THR A 168 -24.67 -35.22 -57.13
CA THR A 168 -25.06 -35.03 -58.53
C THR A 168 -24.17 -34.07 -59.30
N GLU A 169 -23.17 -33.44 -58.62
CA GLU A 169 -22.28 -32.42 -59.22
C GLU A 169 -20.91 -33.06 -59.52
N ASN A 170 -20.35 -32.70 -60.68
CA ASN A 170 -19.05 -33.23 -61.11
C ASN A 170 -17.83 -32.57 -60.47
N SER A 171 -18.02 -31.39 -59.86
CA SER A 171 -16.95 -30.60 -59.23
C SER A 171 -17.49 -29.73 -58.10
N PRO A 172 -16.67 -29.38 -57.11
CA PRO A 172 -17.06 -28.41 -56.07
C PRO A 172 -17.43 -27.06 -56.65
N ILE A 173 -18.49 -26.47 -56.11
CA ILE A 173 -18.98 -25.14 -56.49
C ILE A 173 -18.55 -24.12 -55.44
N LEU A 174 -17.95 -23.00 -55.83
CA LEU A 174 -17.67 -21.88 -54.93
C LEU A 174 -18.97 -21.19 -54.52
N GLU A 175 -19.38 -21.33 -53.30
CA GLU A 175 -20.61 -20.77 -52.73
C GLU A 175 -20.47 -19.26 -52.39
N GLY A 176 -19.26 -18.84 -52.01
CA GLY A 176 -18.97 -17.46 -51.69
C GLY A 176 -17.63 -17.25 -51.01
N THR A 177 -17.30 -15.96 -50.84
CA THR A 177 -16.04 -15.53 -50.19
C THR A 177 -16.30 -14.39 -49.23
N THR A 178 -15.46 -14.29 -48.19
CA THR A 178 -15.45 -13.16 -47.23
C THR A 178 -14.07 -12.97 -46.65
N THR A 179 -13.76 -11.81 -46.10
CA THR A 179 -12.50 -11.57 -45.41
C THR A 179 -12.76 -11.29 -43.94
N ASP A 180 -12.22 -12.11 -43.08
CA ASP A 180 -12.20 -11.88 -41.59
C ASP A 180 -10.96 -12.54 -40.99
N ASN A 181 -10.18 -11.75 -40.24
CA ASN A 181 -8.93 -12.18 -39.60
C ASN A 181 -8.93 -11.88 -38.10
N THR A 182 -10.12 -11.76 -37.49
CA THR A 182 -10.29 -11.37 -36.08
C THR A 182 -9.71 -12.40 -35.12
N HIS A 183 -10.07 -13.70 -35.30
CA HIS A 183 -9.60 -14.77 -34.42
C HIS A 183 -8.52 -15.58 -35.13
N LYS A 184 -7.36 -15.69 -34.45
CA LYS A 184 -6.19 -16.45 -34.90
C LYS A 184 -5.84 -17.60 -33.97
N ALA A 185 -6.24 -17.53 -32.70
CA ALA A 185 -6.02 -18.61 -31.76
C ALA A 185 -6.89 -19.81 -32.13
N ALA A 186 -6.25 -20.93 -32.46
CA ALA A 186 -6.88 -22.19 -32.80
C ALA A 186 -6.30 -23.26 -31.90
N LEU A 187 -7.12 -23.94 -31.13
CA LEU A 187 -6.73 -25.06 -30.27
C LEU A 187 -7.58 -26.29 -30.55
N TYR A 188 -8.80 -26.10 -31.05
CA TYR A 188 -9.77 -27.14 -31.23
C TYR A 188 -10.54 -26.98 -32.54
N THR A 189 -10.99 -28.13 -33.10
CA THR A 189 -12.03 -28.23 -34.09
C THR A 189 -13.09 -29.21 -33.60
N GLY A 190 -14.36 -29.10 -34.07
CA GLY A 190 -15.38 -30.02 -33.61
C GLY A 190 -16.76 -29.82 -34.22
N ILE A 191 -17.64 -30.75 -33.97
CA ILE A 191 -18.98 -30.80 -34.53
C ILE A 191 -20.00 -30.75 -33.41
N VAL A 192 -21.04 -29.92 -33.55
CA VAL A 192 -22.21 -29.87 -32.67
C VAL A 192 -23.45 -30.19 -33.48
N CYS A 193 -24.18 -31.22 -33.09
CA CYS A 193 -25.49 -31.58 -33.66
C CYS A 193 -26.61 -31.01 -32.77
N TYR A 194 -27.54 -30.25 -33.36
CA TYR A 194 -28.79 -29.81 -32.71
C TYR A 194 -29.92 -30.66 -33.29
N TYR A 195 -30.66 -31.36 -32.46
CA TYR A 195 -31.63 -32.37 -32.89
C TYR A 195 -32.89 -32.41 -32.02
N THR A 196 -33.99 -32.83 -32.62
CA THR A 196 -35.24 -33.22 -31.96
C THR A 196 -35.25 -34.72 -31.73
N ALA A 197 -36.16 -35.21 -30.90
CA ALA A 197 -36.31 -36.62 -30.55
C ALA A 197 -36.39 -37.57 -31.77
N THR A 198 -36.93 -37.11 -32.91
CA THR A 198 -37.06 -37.89 -34.14
C THR A 198 -35.86 -37.78 -35.09
N ARG A 199 -34.84 -36.98 -34.72
CA ARG A 199 -33.64 -36.74 -35.55
C ARG A 199 -32.33 -37.05 -34.78
N ASN A 200 -32.46 -37.71 -33.64
CA ASN A 200 -31.38 -38.09 -32.72
C ASN A 200 -30.37 -39.10 -33.31
N THR A 201 -30.64 -39.69 -34.49
CA THR A 201 -29.74 -40.60 -35.24
C THR A 201 -29.51 -40.15 -36.68
N GLY A 202 -29.96 -38.96 -37.04
CA GLY A 202 -30.04 -38.51 -38.43
C GLY A 202 -28.83 -37.77 -38.98
N PHE A 203 -27.76 -37.58 -38.22
CA PHE A 203 -26.54 -36.91 -38.68
C PHE A 203 -25.42 -37.93 -38.87
N ILE A 204 -24.72 -37.82 -39.98
CA ILE A 204 -23.54 -38.64 -40.30
C ILE A 204 -22.44 -37.73 -40.84
N PHE A 205 -21.21 -37.98 -40.43
CA PHE A 205 -20.01 -37.26 -40.84
C PHE A 205 -18.90 -38.21 -41.21
N ASP A 206 -18.04 -37.80 -42.15
CA ASP A 206 -16.93 -38.59 -42.63
C ASP A 206 -15.87 -37.74 -43.32
N ASP A 207 -14.74 -38.30 -43.69
CA ASP A 207 -13.69 -37.67 -44.49
C ASP A 207 -13.29 -36.30 -43.95
N ILE A 208 -13.05 -36.21 -42.65
CA ILE A 208 -12.62 -34.95 -42.03
C ILE A 208 -11.13 -34.77 -42.24
N PHE A 209 -10.78 -33.76 -43.03
CA PHE A 209 -9.40 -33.43 -43.36
C PHE A 209 -9.13 -31.97 -43.02
N ILE A 210 -8.05 -31.70 -42.27
CA ILE A 210 -7.63 -30.36 -41.87
C ILE A 210 -6.12 -30.22 -42.05
N SER A 211 -5.71 -29.23 -42.84
CA SER A 211 -4.30 -28.92 -43.07
C SER A 211 -4.09 -27.42 -43.20
N GLY A 212 -2.90 -26.96 -42.90
CA GLY A 212 -2.53 -25.54 -42.98
C GLY A 212 -1.44 -25.16 -41.97
N GLU A 213 -1.22 -23.88 -41.82
CA GLU A 213 -0.30 -23.32 -40.84
C GLU A 213 -0.94 -23.36 -39.45
N THR A 214 -0.13 -23.75 -38.46
CA THR A 214 -0.55 -23.92 -37.09
C THR A 214 -0.42 -22.64 -36.30
N TYR A 215 -1.36 -22.42 -35.40
CA TYR A 215 -1.25 -21.42 -34.37
C TYR A 215 -0.35 -21.95 -33.25
N GLU A 216 0.74 -21.25 -32.99
CA GLU A 216 1.58 -21.52 -31.84
C GLU A 216 1.20 -20.49 -30.75
N PRO A 217 0.67 -20.93 -29.60
CA PRO A 217 0.43 -20.03 -28.49
C PRO A 217 1.71 -19.30 -28.11
N PRO A 218 1.68 -18.01 -27.82
CA PRO A 218 2.87 -17.29 -27.37
C PRO A 218 3.42 -17.95 -26.10
N ILE A 219 4.74 -18.16 -26.05
CA ILE A 219 5.40 -18.62 -24.83
C ILE A 219 5.29 -17.48 -23.83
N LEU A 220 4.47 -17.68 -22.80
CA LEU A 220 4.31 -16.70 -21.75
C LEU A 220 5.54 -16.70 -20.83
N PRO A 221 5.96 -15.53 -20.33
CA PRO A 221 7.03 -15.44 -19.35
C PRO A 221 6.74 -16.31 -18.12
N SER A 222 7.75 -17.04 -17.66
CA SER A 222 7.66 -17.91 -16.49
C SER A 222 8.23 -17.29 -15.23
N TYR A 223 8.69 -16.03 -15.29
CA TYR A 223 9.21 -15.32 -14.14
C TYR A 223 8.10 -15.15 -13.08
N LYS A 224 8.42 -15.53 -11.84
CA LYS A 224 7.54 -15.39 -10.69
C LYS A 224 7.90 -14.13 -9.92
N ALA A 225 7.01 -13.17 -9.96
CA ALA A 225 7.21 -11.91 -9.28
C ALA A 225 7.18 -12.09 -7.75
N SER A 226 8.09 -11.38 -7.09
CA SER A 226 8.26 -11.24 -5.66
C SER A 226 7.85 -9.85 -5.18
N PHE A 227 7.86 -9.60 -3.88
CA PHE A 227 7.55 -8.29 -3.31
C PHE A 227 8.48 -7.21 -3.89
N GLY A 228 7.90 -6.10 -4.39
CA GLY A 228 8.61 -4.99 -5.00
C GLY A 228 8.90 -5.14 -6.50
N ASP A 229 8.65 -6.31 -7.11
CA ASP A 229 8.86 -6.50 -8.56
C ASP A 229 7.79 -5.78 -9.39
N ILE A 230 6.57 -5.69 -8.88
CA ILE A 230 5.52 -4.84 -9.44
C ILE A 230 5.03 -3.92 -8.32
N VAL A 231 5.05 -2.63 -8.59
CA VAL A 231 4.67 -1.61 -7.61
C VAL A 231 3.53 -0.74 -8.13
N PHE A 232 2.73 -0.20 -7.21
CA PHE A 232 1.83 0.90 -7.52
C PHE A 232 2.67 2.12 -7.85
N ASN A 233 2.39 2.78 -8.99
CA ASN A 233 3.16 3.90 -9.51
C ASN A 233 2.37 5.21 -9.51
N GLU A 234 1.09 5.18 -9.88
CA GLU A 234 0.23 6.36 -9.94
C GLU A 234 -1.21 5.99 -9.55
N ILE A 235 -1.91 6.90 -8.88
CA ILE A 235 -3.30 6.72 -8.44
C ILE A 235 -4.12 7.97 -8.75
N MET A 236 -5.14 7.86 -9.61
CA MET A 236 -6.16 8.87 -9.86
C MET A 236 -7.44 8.48 -9.12
N ALA A 237 -7.54 8.85 -7.84
CA ALA A 237 -8.71 8.53 -7.01
C ALA A 237 -9.82 9.58 -7.15
N ASN A 238 -9.46 10.85 -7.34
CA ASN A 238 -10.40 11.95 -7.49
C ASN A 238 -10.25 12.62 -8.87
N PRO A 239 -10.80 12.06 -9.96
CA PRO A 239 -10.68 12.64 -11.29
C PRO A 239 -11.59 13.85 -11.53
N ASN A 240 -12.50 14.21 -10.61
CA ASN A 240 -13.49 15.25 -10.76
C ASN A 240 -13.25 16.44 -9.80
N PRO A 241 -13.16 17.71 -10.30
CA PRO A 241 -13.29 18.12 -11.70
C PRO A 241 -12.07 17.70 -12.53
N PRO A 242 -12.26 17.25 -13.78
CA PRO A 242 -11.15 16.85 -14.64
C PRO A 242 -10.30 18.07 -14.99
N PHE A 243 -8.97 17.91 -14.96
CA PHE A 243 -8.04 18.98 -15.32
C PHE A 243 -7.49 18.83 -16.74
N GLY A 244 -6.82 17.73 -17.07
CA GLY A 244 -6.29 17.45 -18.39
C GLY A 244 -6.47 15.99 -18.81
N LEU A 245 -6.70 15.11 -17.84
CA LEU A 245 -7.01 13.70 -18.04
C LEU A 245 -8.53 13.46 -18.03
N PRO A 246 -9.02 12.31 -18.52
CA PRO A 246 -10.43 11.94 -18.44
C PRO A 246 -10.95 11.90 -17.00
N ASN A 247 -12.27 12.14 -16.84
CA ASN A 247 -12.95 12.02 -15.55
C ASN A 247 -13.22 10.54 -15.21
N GLU A 248 -12.14 9.75 -15.08
CA GLU A 248 -12.20 8.32 -14.80
C GLU A 248 -11.09 7.95 -13.81
N GLU A 249 -11.44 7.08 -12.85
CA GLU A 249 -10.50 6.55 -11.86
C GLU A 249 -9.57 5.51 -12.50
N TYR A 250 -8.30 5.53 -12.09
CA TYR A 250 -7.32 4.50 -12.46
C TYR A 250 -6.23 4.34 -11.41
N ILE A 251 -5.55 3.22 -11.48
CA ILE A 251 -4.25 2.98 -10.87
C ILE A 251 -3.25 2.64 -11.98
N GLU A 252 -1.99 2.91 -11.75
CA GLU A 252 -0.92 2.46 -12.63
C GLU A 252 0.01 1.53 -11.88
N LEU A 253 0.39 0.44 -12.54
CA LEU A 253 1.39 -0.50 -12.06
C LEU A 253 2.67 -0.35 -12.89
N TYR A 254 3.81 -0.46 -12.24
CA TYR A 254 5.12 -0.43 -12.85
C TYR A 254 5.86 -1.75 -12.61
N ASN A 255 6.43 -2.34 -13.67
CA ASN A 255 7.34 -3.47 -13.57
C ASN A 255 8.75 -2.96 -13.24
N ASN A 256 9.14 -3.15 -11.99
CA ASN A 256 10.42 -2.66 -11.44
C ASN A 256 11.60 -3.60 -11.74
N THR A 257 11.41 -4.60 -12.62
CA THR A 257 12.40 -5.63 -12.94
C THR A 257 12.88 -5.58 -14.39
N SER A 258 13.99 -6.27 -14.67
CA SER A 258 14.48 -6.53 -16.03
C SER A 258 13.80 -7.70 -16.73
N GLU A 259 12.81 -8.34 -16.08
CA GLU A 259 12.11 -9.51 -16.59
C GLU A 259 10.70 -9.15 -17.05
N ALA A 260 10.20 -9.80 -18.10
CA ALA A 260 8.80 -9.69 -18.48
C ALA A 260 7.95 -10.55 -17.51
N ILE A 261 6.78 -10.04 -17.11
CA ILE A 261 5.91 -10.69 -16.11
C ILE A 261 4.54 -10.95 -16.72
N ASN A 262 4.07 -12.19 -16.71
CA ASN A 262 2.69 -12.50 -17.06
C ASN A 262 1.78 -12.28 -15.84
N LEU A 263 0.84 -11.33 -15.96
CA LEU A 263 -0.09 -10.97 -14.89
C LEU A 263 -1.30 -11.90 -14.78
N GLU A 264 -1.39 -12.96 -15.58
CA GLU A 264 -2.52 -13.88 -15.56
C GLU A 264 -2.77 -14.44 -14.14
N ASN A 265 -4.03 -14.36 -13.69
CA ASN A 265 -4.48 -14.76 -12.35
C ASN A 265 -3.87 -13.97 -11.18
N TYR A 266 -3.16 -12.85 -11.42
CA TYR A 266 -2.81 -11.93 -10.36
C TYR A 266 -4.07 -11.29 -9.79
N VAL A 267 -4.00 -10.79 -8.56
CA VAL A 267 -5.18 -10.30 -7.84
C VAL A 267 -4.93 -8.91 -7.29
N LEU A 268 -5.79 -7.97 -7.67
CA LEU A 268 -5.90 -6.66 -7.04
C LEU A 268 -7.02 -6.69 -6.00
N LYS A 269 -6.73 -6.31 -4.76
CA LYS A 269 -7.72 -6.14 -3.69
C LYS A 269 -7.77 -4.69 -3.21
N GLY A 270 -8.95 -4.23 -2.89
CA GLY A 270 -9.21 -2.91 -2.29
C GLY A 270 -10.71 -2.65 -2.11
N PHE A 271 -11.09 -1.89 -1.08
CA PHE A 271 -12.48 -1.47 -0.83
C PHE A 271 -13.50 -2.64 -0.85
N SER A 272 -13.13 -3.78 -0.26
CA SER A 272 -13.93 -5.01 -0.25
C SER A 272 -14.17 -5.62 -1.65
N LYS A 273 -13.41 -5.19 -2.65
CA LYS A 273 -13.42 -5.77 -4.00
C LYS A 273 -12.18 -6.62 -4.24
N THR A 274 -12.36 -7.61 -5.10
CA THR A 274 -11.28 -8.50 -5.58
C THR A 274 -11.40 -8.60 -7.09
N CYS A 275 -10.34 -8.24 -7.79
CA CYS A 275 -10.23 -8.27 -9.25
C CYS A 275 -9.13 -9.24 -9.67
N VAL A 276 -9.40 -10.05 -10.68
CA VAL A 276 -8.42 -10.99 -11.23
C VAL A 276 -7.95 -10.46 -12.58
N PHE A 277 -6.62 -10.44 -12.76
CA PHE A 277 -6.01 -10.02 -14.02
C PHE A 277 -6.18 -11.10 -15.10
N PRO A 278 -6.52 -10.72 -16.32
CA PRO A 278 -6.45 -11.62 -17.48
C PRO A 278 -5.00 -11.89 -17.87
N THR A 279 -4.77 -12.76 -18.86
CA THR A 279 -3.47 -12.93 -19.49
C THR A 279 -2.98 -11.59 -20.06
N TYR A 280 -1.92 -11.05 -19.51
CA TYR A 280 -1.28 -9.81 -19.94
C TYR A 280 0.21 -9.87 -19.60
N VAL A 281 1.07 -9.58 -20.56
CA VAL A 281 2.52 -9.55 -20.36
C VAL A 281 2.96 -8.10 -20.13
N LEU A 282 3.38 -7.81 -18.90
CA LEU A 282 3.97 -6.53 -18.54
C LEU A 282 5.48 -6.58 -18.81
N ALA A 283 5.93 -5.83 -19.82
CA ALA A 283 7.33 -5.81 -20.25
C ALA A 283 8.27 -5.26 -19.14
N PRO A 284 9.57 -5.55 -19.20
CA PRO A 284 10.55 -4.96 -18.29
C PRO A 284 10.46 -3.44 -18.26
N HIS A 285 10.53 -2.86 -17.04
CA HIS A 285 10.54 -1.42 -16.82
C HIS A 285 9.42 -0.66 -17.54
N SER A 286 8.24 -1.30 -17.68
CA SER A 286 7.08 -0.69 -18.34
C SER A 286 5.92 -0.47 -17.37
N TYR A 287 5.00 0.37 -17.81
CA TYR A 287 3.80 0.77 -17.07
C TYR A 287 2.57 0.10 -17.65
N VAL A 288 1.55 -0.07 -16.85
CA VAL A 288 0.20 -0.43 -17.28
C VAL A 288 -0.85 0.29 -16.43
N VAL A 289 -1.70 1.06 -17.10
CA VAL A 289 -2.90 1.65 -16.49
C VAL A 289 -3.94 0.56 -16.27
N VAL A 290 -4.48 0.46 -15.07
CA VAL A 290 -5.51 -0.50 -14.68
C VAL A 290 -6.76 0.26 -14.28
N CYS A 291 -7.89 -0.06 -14.87
CA CYS A 291 -9.13 0.67 -14.67
C CYS A 291 -10.37 -0.23 -14.78
N SER A 292 -11.55 0.36 -14.61
CA SER A 292 -12.82 -0.34 -14.85
C SER A 292 -13.06 -0.54 -16.35
N THR A 293 -13.89 -1.53 -16.70
CA THR A 293 -14.33 -1.75 -18.10
C THR A 293 -15.05 -0.54 -18.69
N LYS A 294 -15.68 0.29 -17.85
CA LYS A 294 -16.34 1.54 -18.26
C LYS A 294 -15.31 2.63 -18.60
N ALA A 295 -14.25 2.75 -17.81
CA ALA A 295 -13.22 3.77 -17.97
C ALA A 295 -12.24 3.46 -19.13
N PHE A 296 -12.10 2.18 -19.49
CA PHE A 296 -11.15 1.69 -20.47
C PHE A 296 -11.15 2.47 -21.79
N PRO A 297 -12.31 2.74 -22.47
CA PRO A 297 -12.30 3.45 -23.76
C PRO A 297 -11.75 4.88 -23.70
N ALA A 298 -11.77 5.51 -22.50
CA ALA A 298 -11.23 6.85 -22.30
C ALA A 298 -9.75 6.84 -21.96
N LEU A 299 -9.24 5.74 -21.40
CA LEU A 299 -7.86 5.63 -20.92
C LEU A 299 -6.93 4.86 -21.87
N GLU A 300 -7.44 3.97 -22.74
CA GLU A 300 -6.64 3.17 -23.68
C GLU A 300 -5.83 4.03 -24.67
N MET A 301 -6.25 5.27 -24.93
CA MET A 301 -5.53 6.19 -25.81
C MET A 301 -4.19 6.68 -25.23
N TYR A 302 -3.97 6.53 -23.93
CA TYR A 302 -2.71 6.92 -23.26
C TYR A 302 -1.64 5.82 -23.31
N GLY A 303 -1.94 4.63 -23.84
CA GLY A 303 -0.98 3.53 -24.03
C GLY A 303 -1.46 2.21 -23.43
N ASN A 304 -0.57 1.48 -22.74
CA ASN A 304 -0.89 0.19 -22.13
C ASN A 304 -2.00 0.37 -21.09
N CYS A 305 -3.16 -0.17 -21.35
CA CYS A 305 -4.31 -0.08 -20.49
C CYS A 305 -4.97 -1.44 -20.32
N LEU A 306 -5.42 -1.76 -19.11
CA LEU A 306 -6.03 -3.03 -18.79
C LEU A 306 -7.35 -2.80 -18.04
N ALA A 307 -8.44 -3.29 -18.63
CA ALA A 307 -9.74 -3.25 -18.00
C ALA A 307 -9.93 -4.46 -17.05
N LEU A 308 -10.27 -4.21 -15.80
CA LEU A 308 -10.60 -5.27 -14.84
C LEU A 308 -12.09 -5.28 -14.52
N ASP A 309 -12.68 -6.47 -14.55
CA ASP A 309 -14.02 -6.68 -14.00
C ASP A 309 -14.01 -6.43 -12.49
N LYS A 310 -15.03 -5.73 -11.99
CA LYS A 310 -15.18 -5.38 -10.57
C LYS A 310 -14.06 -4.46 -10.02
N PHE A 311 -13.39 -3.69 -10.88
CA PHE A 311 -12.42 -2.68 -10.43
C PHE A 311 -13.02 -1.88 -9.27
N PRO A 312 -12.28 -1.66 -8.16
CA PRO A 312 -12.79 -0.94 -7.01
C PRO A 312 -13.03 0.54 -7.37
N THR A 313 -14.10 1.12 -6.87
CA THR A 313 -14.23 2.58 -6.83
C THR A 313 -13.26 3.10 -5.79
N LEU A 314 -12.37 3.98 -6.21
CA LEU A 314 -11.36 4.56 -5.32
C LEU A 314 -12.01 5.68 -4.50
N THR A 315 -11.85 5.64 -3.17
CA THR A 315 -12.36 6.71 -2.30
C THR A 315 -11.46 7.93 -2.36
N ASN A 316 -12.03 9.12 -2.56
CA ASN A 316 -11.26 10.37 -2.66
C ASN A 316 -10.42 10.63 -1.42
N ALA A 317 -10.97 10.37 -0.22
CA ALA A 317 -10.29 10.61 1.05
C ALA A 317 -9.06 9.73 1.27
N GLY A 318 -9.02 8.56 0.62
CA GLY A 318 -7.91 7.60 0.78
C GLY A 318 -8.39 6.17 0.85
N GLY A 319 -7.47 5.23 0.85
CA GLY A 319 -7.78 3.82 0.92
C GLY A 319 -6.60 2.89 0.70
N TYR A 320 -6.83 1.64 0.97
CA TYR A 320 -5.83 0.59 0.95
C TYR A 320 -6.00 -0.32 -0.26
N LEU A 321 -4.92 -0.48 -1.02
CA LEU A 321 -4.85 -1.36 -2.19
C LEU A 321 -3.72 -2.38 -2.01
N GLU A 322 -3.95 -3.59 -2.47
CA GLU A 322 -3.01 -4.72 -2.41
C GLU A 322 -2.93 -5.42 -3.75
N LEU A 323 -1.73 -5.80 -4.16
CA LEU A 323 -1.47 -6.60 -5.35
C LEU A 323 -0.84 -7.94 -4.96
N PHE A 324 -1.40 -9.04 -5.45
CA PHE A 324 -0.92 -10.40 -5.22
C PHE A 324 -0.58 -11.09 -6.54
N ASN A 325 0.40 -11.99 -6.51
CA ASN A 325 0.65 -12.89 -7.63
C ASN A 325 -0.39 -14.05 -7.67
N ALA A 326 -0.27 -14.94 -8.66
CA ALA A 326 -1.17 -16.07 -8.84
C ALA A 326 -1.13 -17.10 -7.68
N GLU A 327 -0.05 -17.16 -6.93
CA GLU A 327 0.12 -17.99 -5.74
C GLU A 327 -0.39 -17.30 -4.44
N ASN A 328 -1.06 -16.15 -4.57
CA ASN A 328 -1.56 -15.33 -3.45
C ASN A 328 -0.42 -14.79 -2.54
N THR A 329 0.76 -14.55 -3.09
CA THR A 329 1.85 -13.85 -2.42
C THR A 329 1.73 -12.36 -2.68
N ILE A 330 1.86 -11.53 -1.63
CA ILE A 330 1.80 -10.06 -1.77
C ILE A 330 3.00 -9.56 -2.59
N LEU A 331 2.73 -8.68 -3.55
CA LEU A 331 3.74 -8.03 -4.40
C LEU A 331 3.94 -6.56 -4.05
N SER A 332 2.86 -5.88 -3.72
CA SER A 332 2.88 -4.46 -3.38
C SER A 332 1.61 -4.07 -2.66
N TRP A 333 1.67 -3.01 -1.87
CA TRP A 333 0.51 -2.37 -1.26
C TRP A 333 0.72 -0.86 -1.19
N VAL A 334 -0.37 -0.13 -1.10
CA VAL A 334 -0.38 1.32 -0.87
C VAL A 334 -1.59 1.70 -0.03
N ASP A 335 -1.37 2.57 0.98
CA ASP A 335 -2.41 3.11 1.85
C ASP A 335 -2.51 4.62 1.60
N TYR A 336 -3.06 4.97 0.42
CA TYR A 336 -3.08 6.35 -0.05
C TYR A 336 -4.06 7.22 0.72
N SER A 337 -3.75 8.53 0.78
CA SER A 337 -4.59 9.52 1.42
C SER A 337 -4.64 10.81 0.59
N GLU A 338 -5.80 11.48 0.58
CA GLU A 338 -5.93 12.81 -0.03
C GLU A 338 -4.98 13.84 0.61
N ASN A 339 -4.54 13.61 1.85
CA ASN A 339 -3.58 14.47 2.54
C ASN A 339 -2.15 14.39 1.97
N TRP A 340 -1.89 13.46 1.06
CA TRP A 340 -0.63 13.40 0.30
C TRP A 340 -0.57 14.47 -0.80
N HIS A 341 -1.72 15.07 -1.15
CA HIS A 341 -1.75 16.31 -1.93
C HIS A 341 -1.36 17.47 -1.02
N THR A 342 -0.14 17.97 -1.17
CA THR A 342 0.38 19.11 -0.39
C THR A 342 -0.26 20.45 -0.78
N ASP A 343 -0.88 20.50 -1.95
CA ASP A 343 -1.60 21.67 -2.48
C ASP A 343 -3.12 21.45 -2.38
N SER A 344 -3.80 22.34 -1.66
CA SER A 344 -5.25 22.31 -1.48
C SER A 344 -6.03 22.37 -2.80
N PHE A 345 -5.48 23.04 -3.84
CA PHE A 345 -6.07 23.08 -5.15
C PHE A 345 -6.08 21.68 -5.81
N LYS A 346 -4.97 20.95 -5.71
CA LYS A 346 -4.84 19.61 -6.26
C LYS A 346 -5.68 18.58 -5.52
N LYS A 347 -5.82 18.74 -4.23
CA LYS A 347 -6.69 17.91 -3.38
C LYS A 347 -8.17 17.95 -3.83
N ASN A 348 -8.62 19.04 -4.45
CA ASN A 348 -10.01 19.18 -4.89
C ASN A 348 -10.37 18.33 -6.11
N GLY A 349 -9.41 17.70 -6.79
CA GLY A 349 -9.62 16.75 -7.89
C GLY A 349 -8.87 17.06 -9.16
N GLY A 350 -8.86 16.09 -10.10
CA GLY A 350 -8.20 16.16 -11.39
C GLY A 350 -6.68 15.99 -11.37
N TRP A 351 -6.11 15.61 -10.22
CA TRP A 351 -4.69 15.38 -10.03
C TRP A 351 -4.46 14.00 -9.41
N SER A 352 -3.54 13.24 -9.98
CA SER A 352 -3.11 11.97 -9.43
C SER A 352 -2.12 12.13 -8.29
N LEU A 353 -2.00 11.09 -7.49
CA LEU A 353 -0.87 10.85 -6.60
C LEU A 353 0.15 10.01 -7.36
N GLU A 354 1.39 10.43 -7.39
CA GLU A 354 2.51 9.77 -8.04
C GLU A 354 3.53 9.27 -7.03
N CYS A 355 4.11 8.09 -7.29
CA CYS A 355 5.25 7.55 -6.54
C CYS A 355 6.53 8.29 -6.94
N LEU A 356 7.35 8.72 -5.96
CA LEU A 356 8.64 9.37 -6.20
C LEU A 356 9.68 8.38 -6.72
N ASP A 357 9.85 7.27 -6.01
CA ASP A 357 10.89 6.26 -6.27
C ASP A 357 10.27 4.85 -6.19
N ALA A 358 10.20 4.17 -7.32
CA ALA A 358 9.68 2.81 -7.40
C ALA A 358 10.54 1.77 -6.64
N HIS A 359 11.80 2.12 -6.30
CA HIS A 359 12.68 1.25 -5.52
C HIS A 359 12.51 1.44 -4.00
N ASN A 360 11.90 2.54 -3.57
CA ASN A 360 11.49 2.74 -2.19
C ASN A 360 10.10 2.12 -1.99
N LEU A 361 10.07 0.93 -1.38
CA LEU A 361 8.85 0.13 -1.26
C LEU A 361 7.91 0.57 -0.12
N ILE A 362 8.18 1.71 0.52
CA ILE A 362 7.33 2.25 1.59
C ILE A 362 6.15 3.00 0.97
N GLY A 363 4.97 2.44 1.11
CA GLY A 363 3.72 2.98 0.56
C GLY A 363 3.07 4.05 1.45
N ASN A 364 3.78 5.12 1.79
CA ASN A 364 3.29 6.23 2.60
C ASN A 364 3.61 7.62 1.97
N ASN A 365 3.27 8.70 2.67
CA ASN A 365 3.45 10.09 2.22
C ASN A 365 4.92 10.52 2.01
N THR A 366 5.90 9.76 2.48
CA THR A 366 7.32 10.10 2.26
C THR A 366 7.79 9.76 0.85
N ASN A 367 7.09 8.82 0.17
CA ASN A 367 7.39 8.38 -1.19
C ASN A 367 6.29 8.70 -2.20
N TRP A 368 5.29 9.49 -1.83
CA TRP A 368 4.16 9.84 -2.69
C TRP A 368 3.82 11.32 -2.60
N ASN A 369 3.45 11.93 -3.73
CA ASN A 369 2.96 13.31 -3.77
C ASN A 369 2.05 13.54 -4.99
N SER A 370 1.44 14.72 -5.07
CA SER A 370 0.67 15.13 -6.25
C SER A 370 1.54 15.18 -7.49
N SER A 371 0.98 14.75 -8.62
CA SER A 371 1.53 15.04 -9.94
C SER A 371 1.82 16.54 -10.11
N ILE A 372 2.92 16.87 -10.79
CA ILE A 372 3.23 18.23 -11.24
C ILE A 372 3.09 18.36 -12.76
N ASN A 373 2.62 17.30 -13.46
CA ASN A 373 2.36 17.33 -14.89
C ASN A 373 1.17 18.25 -15.19
N TYR A 374 1.29 19.07 -16.23
CA TYR A 374 0.24 20.02 -16.65
C TYR A 374 -1.09 19.37 -17.04
N GLN A 375 -1.13 18.05 -17.25
CA GLN A 375 -2.36 17.29 -17.51
C GLN A 375 -3.01 16.72 -16.24
N GLY A 376 -2.36 16.85 -15.08
CA GLY A 376 -2.86 16.34 -13.82
C GLY A 376 -2.42 14.90 -13.49
N GLY A 377 -1.63 14.26 -14.36
CA GLY A 377 -1.09 12.90 -14.18
C GLY A 377 -0.19 12.51 -15.35
N THR A 378 0.40 11.30 -15.26
CA THR A 378 1.39 10.78 -16.23
C THR A 378 1.11 9.34 -16.68
N PRO A 379 -0.13 8.98 -17.03
CA PRO A 379 -0.47 7.59 -17.35
C PRO A 379 0.41 7.04 -18.48
N ASN A 380 0.97 5.84 -18.30
CA ASN A 380 1.92 5.15 -19.17
C ASN A 380 3.28 5.85 -19.36
N GLY A 381 3.66 6.69 -18.41
CA GLY A 381 4.92 7.42 -18.46
C GLY A 381 5.66 7.42 -17.14
N ALA A 382 6.88 7.96 -17.15
CA ALA A 382 7.58 8.24 -15.92
C ALA A 382 6.84 9.33 -15.13
N ASN A 383 6.66 9.13 -13.84
CA ASN A 383 6.02 10.09 -12.96
C ASN A 383 6.68 11.47 -13.04
N SER A 384 5.88 12.52 -13.02
CA SER A 384 6.36 13.90 -13.13
C SER A 384 7.24 14.34 -11.95
N ILE A 385 7.10 13.66 -10.81
CA ILE A 385 7.90 13.85 -9.60
C ILE A 385 8.98 12.79 -9.42
N SER A 386 9.19 11.90 -10.41
CA SER A 386 10.13 10.79 -10.33
C SER A 386 11.54 11.24 -9.94
N GLY A 387 12.15 10.58 -8.99
CA GLY A 387 13.49 10.88 -8.51
C GLY A 387 13.99 9.81 -7.53
N ILE A 388 15.23 9.95 -7.07
CA ILE A 388 15.80 9.08 -6.03
C ILE A 388 15.26 9.56 -4.68
N ASN A 389 14.61 8.67 -3.95
CA ASN A 389 14.07 8.90 -2.62
C ASN A 389 14.48 7.78 -1.68
N LEU A 390 15.73 7.78 -1.24
CA LEU A 390 16.25 6.75 -0.34
C LEU A 390 15.59 6.87 1.04
N ASP A 391 15.09 5.76 1.54
CA ASP A 391 14.67 5.69 2.95
C ASP A 391 15.90 5.64 3.86
N THR A 392 16.11 6.72 4.60
CA THR A 392 17.19 6.87 5.59
C THR A 392 16.69 6.76 7.03
N SER A 393 15.39 6.50 7.23
CA SER A 393 14.81 6.37 8.56
C SER A 393 15.26 5.08 9.24
N GLU A 394 15.52 5.15 10.55
CA GLU A 394 15.84 3.96 11.34
C GLU A 394 14.57 3.12 11.55
N LEU A 395 14.73 1.78 11.50
CA LEU A 395 13.69 0.85 11.89
C LEU A 395 13.61 0.79 13.42
N SER A 396 12.44 1.02 13.98
CA SER A 396 12.23 1.02 15.43
C SER A 396 10.92 0.35 15.83
N VAL A 397 10.87 -0.18 17.05
CA VAL A 397 9.63 -0.64 17.68
C VAL A 397 8.89 0.58 18.23
N ILE A 398 7.68 0.83 17.71
CA ILE A 398 6.82 1.93 18.17
C ILE A 398 5.85 1.50 19.26
N ASN A 399 5.44 0.22 19.28
CA ASN A 399 4.53 -0.32 20.29
C ASN A 399 4.87 -1.78 20.59
N THR A 400 4.64 -2.17 21.84
CA THR A 400 4.71 -3.56 22.31
C THR A 400 3.40 -3.92 23.00
N SER A 401 2.75 -4.99 22.54
CA SER A 401 1.49 -5.50 23.09
C SER A 401 1.72 -6.87 23.72
N ILE A 402 1.48 -7.00 25.00
CA ILE A 402 1.52 -8.29 25.68
C ILE A 402 0.17 -8.99 25.53
N GLU A 403 0.14 -10.14 24.85
CA GLU A 403 -1.07 -10.98 24.70
C GLU A 403 -1.20 -12.00 25.84
N SER A 404 -0.08 -12.53 26.29
CA SER A 404 0.05 -13.46 27.42
C SER A 404 1.48 -13.43 27.94
N ASN A 405 1.76 -14.18 29.00
CA ASN A 405 3.14 -14.33 29.51
C ASN A 405 4.09 -15.04 28.53
N SER A 406 3.58 -15.68 27.47
CA SER A 406 4.37 -16.39 26.47
C SER A 406 4.13 -15.92 25.04
N SER A 407 3.41 -14.80 24.85
CA SER A 407 3.15 -14.22 23.52
C SER A 407 3.04 -12.72 23.60
N PHE A 408 3.70 -12.03 22.67
CA PHE A 408 3.63 -10.59 22.52
C PHE A 408 3.77 -10.17 21.07
N VAL A 409 3.31 -8.95 20.77
CA VAL A 409 3.37 -8.33 19.44
C VAL A 409 4.27 -7.11 19.48
N LEU A 410 5.16 -7.02 18.52
CA LEU A 410 5.93 -5.81 18.24
C LEU A 410 5.35 -5.12 17.01
N TYR A 411 5.12 -3.82 17.11
CA TYR A 411 4.72 -2.96 16.00
C TYR A 411 5.89 -2.07 15.64
N PHE A 412 6.17 -1.93 14.35
CA PHE A 412 7.30 -1.17 13.83
C PHE A 412 6.85 0.08 13.10
N ASN A 413 7.71 1.09 13.03
CA ASN A 413 7.44 2.34 12.33
C ASN A 413 7.44 2.20 10.80
N LYS A 414 7.99 1.11 10.28
CA LYS A 414 8.03 0.79 8.84
C LYS A 414 8.04 -0.72 8.60
N PRO A 415 7.70 -1.16 7.37
CA PRO A 415 7.67 -2.57 7.01
C PRO A 415 9.03 -3.26 7.09
N MET A 416 9.02 -4.55 7.44
CA MET A 416 10.20 -5.40 7.51
C MET A 416 10.23 -6.42 6.37
N SER A 417 11.42 -6.94 6.06
CA SER A 417 11.59 -8.04 5.12
C SER A 417 11.03 -9.35 5.69
N VAL A 418 10.43 -10.17 4.83
CA VAL A 418 9.92 -11.51 5.19
C VAL A 418 11.01 -12.48 5.67
N ASN A 419 12.28 -12.19 5.42
CA ASN A 419 13.41 -13.00 5.86
C ASN A 419 13.45 -13.19 7.39
N LEU A 420 12.90 -12.25 8.15
CA LEU A 420 12.81 -12.32 9.61
C LEU A 420 12.14 -13.60 10.13
N LEU A 421 11.15 -14.14 9.41
CA LEU A 421 10.43 -15.36 9.85
C LEU A 421 11.31 -16.60 9.95
N THR A 422 12.43 -16.62 9.23
CA THR A 422 13.37 -17.75 9.19
C THR A 422 14.65 -17.53 10.01
N GLN A 423 14.85 -16.34 10.54
CA GLN A 423 16.06 -15.90 11.24
C GLN A 423 15.78 -15.60 12.71
N THR A 424 15.30 -16.59 13.46
CA THR A 424 14.97 -16.41 14.90
C THR A 424 16.19 -16.12 15.77
N ASP A 425 17.39 -16.44 15.31
CA ASP A 425 18.68 -16.24 15.99
C ASP A 425 19.12 -14.77 16.05
N ILE A 426 18.56 -13.91 15.19
CA ILE A 426 18.82 -12.46 15.24
C ILE A 426 18.06 -11.75 16.37
N ILE A 427 17.07 -12.42 17.01
CA ILE A 427 16.29 -11.88 18.12
C ILE A 427 16.74 -12.53 19.42
N THR A 428 17.18 -11.73 20.37
CA THR A 428 17.58 -12.19 21.71
C THR A 428 16.82 -11.43 22.78
N ILE A 429 16.46 -12.13 23.86
CA ILE A 429 15.77 -11.55 25.02
C ILE A 429 16.62 -11.81 26.25
N TYR A 430 16.92 -10.78 27.02
CA TYR A 430 17.67 -10.88 28.28
C TYR A 430 16.89 -10.29 29.44
N PRO A 431 16.76 -10.97 30.59
CA PRO A 431 17.15 -12.34 30.90
C PRO A 431 16.59 -13.35 29.87
N MET A 432 17.38 -14.41 29.61
CA MET A 432 17.17 -15.30 28.46
C MET A 432 15.76 -15.91 28.44
N ARG A 433 15.09 -15.75 27.26
CA ARG A 433 13.84 -16.42 26.91
C ARG A 433 13.97 -16.99 25.51
N GLU A 434 13.59 -18.24 25.32
CA GLU A 434 13.67 -18.94 24.03
C GLU A 434 12.43 -18.63 23.19
N ILE A 435 12.66 -18.28 21.92
CA ILE A 435 11.60 -17.99 20.95
C ILE A 435 11.16 -19.30 20.30
N SER A 436 9.88 -19.62 20.35
CA SER A 436 9.29 -20.79 19.71
C SER A 436 8.81 -20.52 18.27
N SER A 437 8.32 -19.32 17.99
CA SER A 437 7.89 -18.92 16.64
C SER A 437 7.77 -17.41 16.49
N ILE A 438 7.89 -16.95 15.23
CA ILE A 438 7.64 -15.58 14.79
C ILE A 438 6.64 -15.62 13.64
N GLU A 439 5.64 -14.74 13.64
CA GLU A 439 4.67 -14.61 12.54
C GLU A 439 4.35 -13.15 12.27
N PHE A 440 4.20 -12.75 11.00
CA PHE A 440 3.64 -11.45 10.64
C PHE A 440 2.14 -11.42 10.90
N LEU A 441 1.66 -10.33 11.49
CA LEU A 441 0.23 -10.11 11.76
C LEU A 441 -0.47 -9.29 10.70
N SER A 442 0.28 -8.59 9.89
CA SER A 442 -0.23 -7.68 8.88
C SER A 442 0.45 -7.94 7.54
N ILE A 443 -0.30 -7.76 6.46
CA ILE A 443 0.23 -7.81 5.09
C ILE A 443 1.25 -6.68 4.87
N LYS A 444 1.13 -5.58 5.62
CA LYS A 444 2.10 -4.48 5.61
C LYS A 444 3.46 -4.86 6.18
N GLN A 445 3.58 -6.02 6.84
CA GLN A 445 4.81 -6.50 7.46
C GLN A 445 5.39 -5.54 8.53
N ASP A 446 4.52 -4.73 9.14
CA ASP A 446 4.84 -3.75 10.17
C ASP A 446 4.54 -4.23 11.59
N ALA A 447 4.10 -5.47 11.75
CA ALA A 447 3.81 -6.08 13.04
C ALA A 447 4.14 -7.58 13.04
N ILE A 448 4.85 -8.01 14.08
CA ILE A 448 5.17 -9.43 14.30
C ILE A 448 4.66 -9.89 15.65
N ARG A 449 4.15 -11.13 15.70
CA ARG A 449 3.91 -11.85 16.94
C ARG A 449 5.10 -12.76 17.24
N ILE A 450 5.60 -12.70 18.45
CA ILE A 450 6.64 -13.58 18.97
C ILE A 450 6.05 -14.46 20.05
N LYS A 451 6.21 -15.77 19.93
CA LYS A 451 5.84 -16.75 20.95
C LYS A 451 7.08 -17.32 21.61
N LEU A 452 7.01 -17.52 22.91
CA LEU A 452 8.12 -18.00 23.75
C LEU A 452 7.89 -19.44 24.20
N THR A 453 8.96 -20.22 24.26
CA THR A 453 8.97 -21.55 24.90
C THR A 453 8.89 -21.40 26.42
N ASN A 454 9.66 -20.45 26.97
CA ASN A 454 9.70 -20.16 28.41
C ASN A 454 9.00 -18.81 28.66
N PRO A 455 7.94 -18.75 29.49
CA PRO A 455 7.18 -17.53 29.70
C PRO A 455 7.99 -16.43 30.39
N LEU A 456 7.56 -15.17 30.16
CA LEU A 456 7.98 -14.01 30.91
C LEU A 456 7.50 -14.15 32.37
N LEU A 457 8.25 -13.57 33.28
CA LEU A 457 7.89 -13.54 34.70
C LEU A 457 7.35 -12.17 35.09
N LEU A 458 6.37 -12.15 35.98
CA LEU A 458 5.83 -10.92 36.54
C LEU A 458 6.92 -10.20 37.36
N HIS A 459 6.93 -8.89 37.36
CA HIS A 459 7.92 -8.00 38.01
C HIS A 459 9.35 -8.13 37.45
N GLU A 460 9.55 -8.79 36.34
CA GLU A 460 10.84 -8.84 35.64
C GLU A 460 10.79 -8.02 34.36
N GLN A 461 11.81 -7.19 34.16
CA GLN A 461 11.99 -6.43 32.93
C GLN A 461 13.00 -7.11 32.02
N TYR A 462 12.74 -7.12 30.73
CA TYR A 462 13.59 -7.75 29.72
C TYR A 462 14.05 -6.72 28.71
N THR A 463 15.25 -6.93 28.21
CA THR A 463 15.77 -6.24 27.02
C THR A 463 15.66 -7.18 25.83
N LEU A 464 14.97 -6.74 24.81
CA LEU A 464 14.87 -7.40 23.52
C LEU A 464 15.82 -6.71 22.55
N ASN A 465 16.74 -7.50 21.96
CA ASN A 465 17.65 -7.03 20.91
C ASN A 465 17.31 -7.74 19.60
N ILE A 466 17.18 -6.99 18.52
CA ILE A 466 17.07 -7.51 17.16
C ILE A 466 18.27 -6.97 16.40
N THR A 467 19.13 -7.86 15.87
CA THR A 467 20.38 -7.47 15.21
C THR A 467 20.33 -7.82 13.74
N ASP A 468 20.89 -6.94 12.89
CA ASP A 468 20.96 -7.14 11.43
C ASP A 468 19.60 -7.44 10.76
N VAL A 469 18.49 -6.94 11.33
CA VAL A 469 17.17 -7.07 10.72
C VAL A 469 17.08 -6.19 9.48
N GLU A 470 16.53 -6.74 8.41
CA GLU A 470 16.32 -5.99 7.17
C GLU A 470 14.91 -5.38 7.14
N ASP A 471 14.83 -4.09 6.79
CA ASP A 471 13.57 -3.48 6.40
C ASP A 471 13.15 -3.92 4.98
N ILE A 472 12.01 -3.45 4.51
CA ILE A 472 11.48 -3.81 3.21
C ILE A 472 12.37 -3.32 2.05
N ASN A 473 13.15 -2.27 2.26
CA ASN A 473 14.13 -1.73 1.30
C ASN A 473 15.51 -2.40 1.42
N LYS A 474 15.62 -3.46 2.23
CA LYS A 474 16.85 -4.23 2.51
C LYS A 474 17.94 -3.45 3.26
N ASN A 475 17.59 -2.33 3.90
CA ASN A 475 18.49 -1.67 4.84
C ASN A 475 18.57 -2.50 6.12
N LYS A 476 19.78 -2.63 6.68
CA LYS A 476 20.00 -3.37 7.92
C LYS A 476 19.96 -2.45 9.13
N HIS A 477 19.25 -2.92 10.15
CA HIS A 477 19.03 -2.17 11.40
C HIS A 477 19.32 -3.05 12.60
N SER A 478 19.63 -2.40 13.74
CA SER A 478 19.70 -3.06 15.05
C SER A 478 18.78 -2.32 16.01
N ILE A 479 17.89 -3.05 16.66
CA ILE A 479 16.85 -2.51 17.52
C ILE A 479 17.05 -3.02 18.92
N VAL A 480 16.92 -2.11 19.90
CA VAL A 480 16.83 -2.43 21.31
C VAL A 480 15.48 -1.97 21.84
N SER A 481 14.73 -2.86 22.46
CA SER A 481 13.43 -2.55 23.04
C SER A 481 13.29 -3.17 24.43
N ARG A 482 12.40 -2.58 25.24
CA ARG A 482 12.09 -3.11 26.57
C ARG A 482 10.83 -3.97 26.52
N LEU A 483 10.77 -4.99 27.37
CA LEU A 483 9.66 -5.93 27.44
C LEU A 483 9.39 -6.29 28.89
N ALA A 484 8.13 -6.36 29.31
CA ALA A 484 7.71 -6.82 30.63
C ALA A 484 6.23 -7.20 30.63
N ILE A 485 5.79 -7.99 31.59
CA ILE A 485 4.36 -8.20 31.83
C ILE A 485 3.80 -6.96 32.53
N PRO A 486 2.79 -6.28 31.96
CA PRO A 486 2.22 -5.10 32.58
C PRO A 486 1.33 -5.44 33.77
N GLU A 487 1.22 -4.49 34.68
CA GLU A 487 0.34 -4.53 35.86
C GLU A 487 -0.74 -3.46 35.75
N LEU A 488 -1.91 -3.71 36.32
CA LEU A 488 -2.99 -2.73 36.35
C LEU A 488 -2.59 -1.51 37.17
N PRO A 489 -2.87 -0.30 36.64
CA PRO A 489 -2.57 0.94 37.35
C PRO A 489 -3.48 1.11 38.57
N SER A 490 -2.90 1.63 39.63
CA SER A 490 -3.57 2.10 40.85
C SER A 490 -3.62 3.63 40.85
N ASN A 491 -4.36 4.20 41.81
CA ASN A 491 -4.38 5.65 42.01
C ASN A 491 -2.96 6.19 42.21
N GLN A 492 -2.61 7.23 41.44
CA GLN A 492 -1.32 7.92 41.44
C GLN A 492 -0.11 7.07 40.94
N ASP A 493 -0.31 5.90 40.30
CA ASP A 493 0.77 5.18 39.63
C ASP A 493 1.23 5.94 38.37
N VAL A 494 0.28 6.45 37.60
CA VAL A 494 0.53 7.34 36.46
C VAL A 494 -0.09 8.69 36.77
N VAL A 495 0.68 9.75 36.61
CA VAL A 495 0.23 11.10 36.90
C VAL A 495 0.32 12.02 35.70
N ILE A 496 -0.57 13.00 35.64
CA ILE A 496 -0.53 14.10 34.67
C ILE A 496 0.66 14.97 35.01
N ASN A 497 1.55 15.18 34.05
CA ASN A 497 2.82 15.86 34.23
C ASN A 497 2.87 17.24 33.59
N GLU A 498 2.38 17.38 32.38
CA GLU A 498 2.36 18.64 31.64
C GLU A 498 1.07 18.77 30.84
N VAL A 499 0.51 19.95 30.72
CA VAL A 499 -0.75 20.21 30.04
C VAL A 499 -0.67 21.49 29.22
N LEU A 500 -0.91 21.37 27.90
CA LEU A 500 -1.12 22.48 27.00
C LEU A 500 -2.58 22.50 26.56
N PHE A 501 -3.33 23.53 26.96
CA PHE A 501 -4.77 23.67 26.67
C PHE A 501 -5.10 24.94 25.86
N ASN A 502 -4.10 25.73 25.51
CA ASN A 502 -4.19 26.91 24.65
C ASN A 502 -3.00 26.93 23.69
N PRO A 503 -3.00 26.05 22.67
CA PRO A 503 -1.89 25.92 21.74
C PRO A 503 -1.80 27.12 20.81
N LYS A 504 -0.65 27.30 20.15
CA LYS A 504 -0.47 28.27 19.07
C LYS A 504 -1.38 27.92 17.89
N SER A 505 -1.64 28.92 17.01
CA SER A 505 -2.37 28.69 15.78
C SER A 505 -1.76 27.49 15.01
N GLU A 506 -2.61 26.55 14.56
CA GLU A 506 -2.24 25.27 13.90
C GLU A 506 -1.53 24.24 14.82
N GLY A 507 -1.30 24.57 16.09
CA GLY A 507 -0.86 23.63 17.11
C GLY A 507 -2.02 22.78 17.65
N THR A 508 -1.70 21.79 18.45
CA THR A 508 -2.69 20.90 19.10
C THR A 508 -2.51 20.87 20.60
N ASP A 509 -3.63 20.74 21.32
CA ASP A 509 -3.61 20.44 22.76
C ASP A 509 -2.81 19.16 23.02
N TYR A 510 -2.16 19.11 24.18
CA TYR A 510 -1.54 17.88 24.64
C TYR A 510 -1.62 17.70 26.17
N VAL A 511 -1.54 16.46 26.57
CA VAL A 511 -1.36 16.04 27.96
C VAL A 511 -0.17 15.10 27.99
N GLU A 512 0.81 15.40 28.83
CA GLU A 512 1.89 14.48 29.13
C GLU A 512 1.61 13.77 30.44
N ILE A 513 1.87 12.46 30.45
CA ILE A 513 1.77 11.60 31.62
C ILE A 513 3.13 11.01 31.98
N VAL A 514 3.34 10.71 33.25
CA VAL A 514 4.55 10.04 33.74
C VAL A 514 4.18 8.87 34.62
N ASN A 515 4.83 7.72 34.39
CA ASN A 515 4.73 6.57 35.29
C ASN A 515 5.67 6.75 36.47
N ARG A 516 5.14 7.14 37.62
CA ARG A 516 5.92 7.31 38.85
C ARG A 516 5.98 6.05 39.70
N SER A 517 5.29 4.97 39.33
CA SER A 517 5.27 3.71 40.01
C SER A 517 6.50 2.83 39.70
N GLN A 518 6.61 1.68 40.35
CA GLN A 518 7.57 0.64 39.98
C GLN A 518 6.98 -0.42 39.05
N LYS A 519 5.72 -0.25 38.63
CA LYS A 519 5.02 -1.17 37.73
C LYS A 519 5.29 -0.78 36.28
N VAL A 520 5.26 -1.75 35.40
CA VAL A 520 5.11 -1.49 33.95
C VAL A 520 3.61 -1.47 33.66
N ILE A 521 3.13 -0.42 33.02
CA ILE A 521 1.69 -0.18 32.81
C ILE A 521 1.40 -0.18 31.32
N ASP A 522 0.34 -0.87 30.91
CA ASP A 522 -0.12 -0.86 29.53
C ASP A 522 -1.19 0.23 29.34
N LEU A 523 -0.99 1.08 28.36
CA LEU A 523 -1.94 2.15 28.05
C LEU A 523 -3.27 1.64 27.46
N ARG A 524 -3.41 0.33 27.17
CA ARG A 524 -4.73 -0.31 26.93
C ARG A 524 -5.65 -0.26 28.14
N ASP A 525 -5.08 -0.15 29.32
CA ASP A 525 -5.83 -0.15 30.59
C ASP A 525 -6.20 1.26 31.05
N ILE A 526 -5.79 2.30 30.30
CA ILE A 526 -5.98 3.70 30.66
C ILE A 526 -6.83 4.43 29.62
N MET A 527 -7.72 5.30 30.12
CA MET A 527 -8.47 6.26 29.34
C MET A 527 -8.14 7.67 29.78
N LEU A 528 -7.99 8.60 28.82
CA LEU A 528 -7.97 10.05 29.06
C LEU A 528 -9.36 10.58 28.79
N THR A 529 -9.98 11.23 29.77
CA THR A 529 -11.34 11.76 29.67
C THR A 529 -11.44 13.14 30.33
N ASN A 530 -12.57 13.76 30.23
CA ASN A 530 -12.89 14.99 30.97
C ASN A 530 -14.11 14.77 31.86
N ARG A 531 -14.24 15.65 32.86
CA ARG A 531 -15.39 15.65 33.76
C ARG A 531 -16.44 16.64 33.23
N LYS A 532 -17.65 16.16 33.02
CA LYS A 532 -18.81 16.98 32.62
C LYS A 532 -19.26 17.89 33.77
N GLN A 533 -20.10 18.89 33.46
CA GLN A 533 -20.64 19.83 34.45
C GLN A 533 -21.45 19.14 35.56
N ASP A 534 -22.07 18.01 35.28
CA ASP A 534 -22.78 17.18 36.24
C ASP A 534 -21.89 16.29 37.13
N GLY A 535 -20.56 16.38 36.94
CA GLY A 535 -19.57 15.60 37.65
C GLY A 535 -19.33 14.19 37.07
N GLN A 536 -20.07 13.77 36.04
CA GLN A 536 -19.85 12.48 35.41
C GLN A 536 -18.65 12.51 34.44
N LEU A 537 -17.99 11.36 34.25
CA LEU A 537 -16.95 11.22 33.24
C LEU A 537 -17.59 11.14 31.85
N ALA A 538 -16.94 11.75 30.88
CA ALA A 538 -17.27 11.51 29.47
C ALA A 538 -16.72 10.16 29.03
N VAL A 539 -17.29 9.57 27.99
CA VAL A 539 -16.85 8.28 27.47
C VAL A 539 -15.84 8.53 26.35
N PHE A 540 -14.64 7.99 26.50
CA PHE A 540 -13.58 8.04 25.52
C PHE A 540 -12.98 6.65 25.28
N PRO A 541 -12.30 6.42 24.15
CA PRO A 541 -11.57 5.17 23.92
C PRO A 541 -10.35 5.07 24.85
N VAL A 542 -9.78 3.87 24.92
CA VAL A 542 -8.48 3.66 25.58
C VAL A 542 -7.38 4.45 24.88
N LEU A 543 -6.30 4.75 25.59
CA LEU A 543 -5.18 5.52 25.02
C LEU A 543 -4.48 4.81 23.88
N SER A 544 -4.39 3.48 23.93
CA SER A 544 -3.78 2.69 22.85
C SER A 544 -4.48 1.34 22.69
N GLU A 545 -5.22 1.12 21.63
CA GLU A 545 -5.84 -0.18 21.34
C GLU A 545 -4.82 -1.29 21.06
N LYS A 546 -3.68 -0.93 20.45
CA LYS A 546 -2.59 -1.86 20.13
C LYS A 546 -1.69 -2.20 21.32
N GLY A 547 -1.89 -1.54 22.46
CA GLY A 547 -1.01 -1.63 23.63
C GLY A 547 0.19 -0.69 23.51
N TYR A 548 0.68 -0.24 24.65
CA TYR A 548 1.88 0.57 24.80
C TYR A 548 2.39 0.43 26.23
N LEU A 549 3.60 -0.10 26.39
CA LEU A 549 4.20 -0.32 27.71
C LEU A 549 4.87 0.95 28.22
N LEU A 550 4.37 1.49 29.32
CA LEU A 550 4.93 2.63 30.00
C LEU A 550 5.74 2.13 31.22
N PHE A 551 7.06 2.17 31.12
CA PHE A 551 7.96 1.71 32.17
C PHE A 551 8.10 2.72 33.29
N PRO A 552 8.61 2.30 34.48
CA PRO A 552 8.89 3.24 35.57
C PRO A 552 9.77 4.41 35.14
N GLY A 553 9.31 5.64 35.39
CA GLY A 553 9.99 6.87 35.03
C GLY A 553 9.76 7.36 33.59
N ASP A 554 9.08 6.60 32.75
CA ASP A 554 8.80 7.03 31.38
C ASP A 554 7.75 8.14 31.34
N TYR A 555 7.98 9.11 30.46
CA TYR A 555 7.01 10.11 30.02
C TYR A 555 6.27 9.58 28.79
N CYS A 556 5.04 10.00 28.60
CA CYS A 556 4.30 9.72 27.37
C CYS A 556 3.43 10.92 27.01
N LEU A 557 3.65 11.43 25.82
CA LEU A 557 2.88 12.56 25.27
C LEU A 557 1.63 12.05 24.57
N LEU A 558 0.49 12.62 24.95
CA LEU A 558 -0.82 12.30 24.41
C LEU A 558 -1.33 13.52 23.62
N SER A 559 -1.62 13.39 22.33
CA SER A 559 -2.22 14.45 21.50
C SER A 559 -2.87 13.84 20.27
N THR A 560 -3.54 14.67 19.47
CA THR A 560 -4.13 14.27 18.18
C THR A 560 -3.11 14.26 17.02
N SER A 561 -2.00 15.03 17.13
CA SER A 561 -0.95 15.11 16.11
C SER A 561 0.41 15.35 16.76
N LYS A 562 1.40 14.53 16.39
CA LYS A 562 2.81 14.73 16.78
C LYS A 562 3.37 16.02 16.16
N GLU A 563 3.08 16.26 14.89
CA GLU A 563 3.50 17.45 14.16
C GLU A 563 2.90 18.73 14.77
N GLY A 564 1.63 18.66 15.19
CA GLY A 564 0.94 19.76 15.85
C GLY A 564 1.57 20.17 17.20
N VAL A 565 2.41 19.32 17.78
CA VAL A 565 3.21 19.62 18.98
C VAL A 565 4.67 19.89 18.63
N CYS A 566 5.34 18.94 17.96
CA CYS A 566 6.79 18.98 17.75
C CYS A 566 7.26 20.04 16.74
N ASN A 567 6.38 20.65 15.96
CA ASN A 567 6.70 21.83 15.15
C ASN A 567 6.85 23.12 16.00
N TYR A 568 6.34 23.12 17.23
CA TYR A 568 6.32 24.30 18.11
C TYR A 568 7.20 24.15 19.35
N TYR A 569 7.50 22.92 19.74
CA TYR A 569 8.30 22.58 20.92
C TYR A 569 9.41 21.61 20.52
N GLU A 570 10.51 21.67 21.27
CA GLU A 570 11.60 20.71 21.11
C GLU A 570 11.13 19.34 21.64
N CYS A 571 11.06 18.35 20.76
CA CYS A 571 10.74 16.96 21.10
C CYS A 571 11.99 16.10 20.96
N PRO A 572 12.27 15.16 21.87
CA PRO A 572 13.28 14.13 21.67
C PRO A 572 12.97 13.26 20.43
N ASP A 573 14.01 12.78 19.73
CA ASP A 573 13.84 11.89 18.58
C ASP A 573 13.08 10.60 18.96
N ASP A 574 13.34 10.08 20.17
CA ASP A 574 12.76 8.89 20.77
C ASP A 574 11.54 9.16 21.66
N ILE A 575 10.89 10.33 21.49
CA ILE A 575 9.72 10.70 22.28
C ILE A 575 8.65 9.60 22.27
N HIS A 576 8.23 9.21 23.45
CA HIS A 576 7.07 8.33 23.64
C HIS A 576 5.80 9.12 23.34
N PHE A 577 5.23 8.89 22.17
CA PHE A 577 4.05 9.60 21.69
C PHE A 577 2.90 8.62 21.39
N VAL A 578 1.72 8.95 21.87
CA VAL A 578 0.49 8.22 21.54
C VAL A 578 -0.49 9.18 20.86
N THR A 579 -0.81 8.92 19.60
CA THR A 579 -1.89 9.60 18.90
C THR A 579 -3.22 9.12 19.45
N VAL A 580 -3.97 10.03 20.08
CA VAL A 580 -5.29 9.76 20.65
C VAL A 580 -6.36 10.20 19.67
N PRO A 581 -7.09 9.27 19.00
CA PRO A 581 -8.02 9.63 17.92
C PRO A 581 -9.19 10.51 18.38
N SER A 582 -9.55 10.42 19.65
CA SER A 582 -10.60 11.21 20.28
C SER A 582 -10.06 11.83 21.54
N PHE A 583 -9.59 13.06 21.44
CA PHE A 583 -9.04 13.82 22.56
C PHE A 583 -10.15 14.57 23.32
N PRO A 584 -10.15 14.59 24.66
CA PRO A 584 -11.13 15.35 25.41
C PRO A 584 -11.00 16.86 25.15
N SER A 585 -12.12 17.57 25.05
CA SER A 585 -12.12 19.02 24.90
C SER A 585 -11.43 19.68 26.10
N MET A 586 -10.48 20.53 25.81
CA MET A 586 -9.71 21.31 26.81
C MET A 586 -9.87 22.81 26.55
N PRO A 587 -10.93 23.47 27.08
CA PRO A 587 -11.13 24.91 26.92
C PRO A 587 -9.96 25.71 27.43
N ASP A 588 -9.62 26.82 26.74
CA ASP A 588 -8.46 27.68 27.03
C ASP A 588 -8.51 28.37 28.42
N ASP A 589 -9.71 28.52 29.01
CA ASP A 589 -9.89 29.19 30.28
C ASP A 589 -9.78 28.25 31.49
N LYS A 590 -10.39 27.08 31.42
CA LYS A 590 -10.39 26.08 32.51
C LYS A 590 -11.03 24.76 32.07
N GLY A 591 -10.61 23.66 32.69
CA GLY A 591 -11.17 22.36 32.47
C GLY A 591 -10.71 21.35 33.52
N THR A 592 -11.23 20.12 33.42
CA THR A 592 -10.79 19.01 34.25
C THR A 592 -10.53 17.80 33.36
N ILE A 593 -9.29 17.34 33.33
CA ILE A 593 -8.85 16.13 32.65
C ILE A 593 -8.65 15.00 33.67
N VAL A 594 -8.98 13.79 33.29
CA VAL A 594 -9.01 12.63 34.17
C VAL A 594 -8.35 11.43 33.50
N LEU A 595 -7.42 10.80 34.19
CA LEU A 595 -6.91 9.48 33.86
C LEU A 595 -7.70 8.43 34.66
N THR A 596 -8.26 7.46 33.98
CA THR A 596 -9.06 6.40 34.63
C THR A 596 -8.84 5.05 33.95
N THR A 597 -9.08 3.96 34.69
CA THR A 597 -9.10 2.62 34.11
C THR A 597 -10.40 2.41 33.32
N LEU A 598 -10.46 1.34 32.53
CA LEU A 598 -11.68 0.87 31.84
C LEU A 598 -12.89 0.66 32.80
N SER A 599 -12.62 0.35 34.08
CA SER A 599 -13.63 0.19 35.12
C SER A 599 -13.96 1.50 35.84
N ASN A 600 -13.54 2.67 35.32
CA ASN A 600 -13.72 3.98 35.90
C ASN A 600 -13.05 4.15 37.29
N ILE A 601 -11.99 3.40 37.59
CA ILE A 601 -11.16 3.62 38.76
C ILE A 601 -10.27 4.82 38.48
N LEU A 602 -10.30 5.83 39.34
CA LEU A 602 -9.50 7.04 39.20
C LEU A 602 -8.00 6.71 39.35
N ILE A 603 -7.21 7.13 38.36
CA ILE A 603 -5.75 7.04 38.40
C ILE A 603 -5.18 8.41 38.78
N ASP A 604 -5.53 9.46 38.05
CA ASP A 604 -5.17 10.85 38.36
C ASP A 604 -6.22 11.83 37.78
N GLU A 605 -6.30 13.03 38.35
CA GLU A 605 -7.25 14.06 37.91
C GLU A 605 -6.61 15.43 38.09
N PHE A 606 -6.72 16.30 37.09
CA PHE A 606 -6.22 17.69 37.13
C PHE A 606 -7.28 18.66 36.66
N SER A 607 -7.62 19.59 37.56
CA SER A 607 -8.48 20.76 37.26
C SER A 607 -7.59 21.96 36.97
N TYR A 608 -7.34 22.21 35.69
CA TYR A 608 -6.51 23.33 35.25
C TYR A 608 -7.32 24.61 35.06
N SER A 609 -6.63 25.75 35.14
CA SER A 609 -7.17 27.07 34.81
C SER A 609 -6.08 27.98 34.24
N GLU A 610 -6.43 28.87 33.31
CA GLU A 610 -5.53 29.91 32.80
C GLU A 610 -4.92 30.79 33.92
N LYS A 611 -5.63 30.89 35.07
CA LYS A 611 -5.17 31.63 36.25
C LYS A 611 -4.00 30.97 36.96
N MET A 612 -3.68 29.73 36.67
CA MET A 612 -2.51 29.01 37.20
C MET A 612 -1.22 29.43 36.50
N HIS A 613 -1.33 30.05 35.31
CA HIS A 613 -0.18 30.65 34.67
C HIS A 613 0.39 31.83 35.46
N HIS A 614 1.68 32.00 35.33
CA HIS A 614 2.38 33.06 36.03
C HIS A 614 1.83 34.44 35.67
N THR A 615 1.54 35.26 36.67
CA THR A 615 0.83 36.54 36.54
C THR A 615 1.53 37.60 35.70
N LEU A 616 2.85 37.48 35.51
CA LEU A 616 3.65 38.41 34.69
C LEU A 616 3.70 38.02 33.19
N LEU A 617 3.14 36.88 32.81
CA LEU A 617 3.01 36.50 31.41
C LEU A 617 1.87 37.28 30.77
N SER A 618 2.20 38.09 29.76
CA SER A 618 1.22 38.93 29.04
C SER A 618 0.42 38.17 28.01
N ASN A 619 1.00 37.10 27.45
CA ASN A 619 0.35 36.13 26.56
C ASN A 619 0.52 34.74 27.17
N ARG A 620 -0.52 33.91 27.07
CA ARG A 620 -0.54 32.54 27.59
C ARG A 620 -0.70 31.47 26.47
N GLU A 621 -0.92 31.90 25.24
CA GLU A 621 -0.99 31.06 24.10
C GLU A 621 0.36 30.36 23.87
N GLY A 622 0.34 29.04 23.73
CA GLY A 622 1.52 28.19 23.53
C GLY A 622 2.39 28.05 24.79
N ILE A 623 1.82 28.20 25.99
CA ILE A 623 2.54 28.00 27.26
C ILE A 623 1.90 26.86 28.03
N ALA A 624 2.65 25.80 28.28
CA ALA A 624 2.19 24.64 29.03
C ALA A 624 2.20 24.93 30.56
N LEU A 625 1.34 24.25 31.29
CA LEU A 625 1.42 24.10 32.74
C LEU A 625 2.22 22.86 33.08
N GLU A 626 3.30 22.99 33.80
CA GLU A 626 4.19 21.95 34.25
C GLU A 626 4.02 21.62 35.73
N ARG A 627 4.03 20.33 36.07
CA ARG A 627 4.04 19.82 37.44
C ARG A 627 5.42 19.97 38.05
N LEU A 628 5.49 20.47 39.32
CA LEU A 628 6.75 20.69 40.04
C LEU A 628 7.28 19.39 40.67
N HIS A 629 6.40 18.61 41.30
CA HIS A 629 6.76 17.38 42.04
C HIS A 629 5.79 16.25 41.74
N TYR A 630 6.30 15.10 41.43
CA TYR A 630 5.45 13.92 41.20
C TYR A 630 4.73 13.43 42.44
N ASP A 631 5.33 13.59 43.65
CA ASP A 631 4.78 13.12 44.91
C ASP A 631 3.77 14.09 45.55
N SER A 632 3.66 15.30 45.04
CA SER A 632 2.68 16.27 45.51
C SER A 632 1.33 16.03 44.82
N THR A 633 0.25 16.40 45.50
CA THR A 633 -1.12 16.22 44.99
C THR A 633 -1.34 16.95 43.67
N THR A 634 -1.91 16.26 42.69
CA THR A 634 -2.20 16.84 41.36
C THR A 634 -3.14 18.05 41.43
N GLN A 635 -4.10 18.02 42.34
CA GLN A 635 -5.07 19.13 42.52
C GLN A 635 -4.52 20.35 43.30
N ASP A 636 -3.29 20.25 43.83
CA ASP A 636 -2.66 21.41 44.48
C ASP A 636 -2.14 22.39 43.43
N ALA A 637 -2.80 23.55 43.33
CA ALA A 637 -2.43 24.58 42.36
C ALA A 637 -0.98 25.09 42.54
N SER A 638 -0.40 24.98 43.75
CA SER A 638 0.99 25.36 44.00
C SER A 638 2.01 24.36 43.46
N ASN A 639 1.55 23.15 43.05
CA ASN A 639 2.36 22.14 42.39
C ASN A 639 2.44 22.32 40.87
N TRP A 640 1.91 23.43 40.33
CA TRP A 640 1.88 23.70 38.89
C TRP A 640 2.45 25.07 38.59
N HIS A 641 3.25 25.13 37.50
CA HIS A 641 3.87 26.39 37.06
C HIS A 641 3.83 26.46 35.53
N SER A 642 3.85 27.70 34.99
CA SER A 642 4.09 27.89 33.56
C SER A 642 5.48 27.35 33.19
N ALA A 643 5.59 26.65 32.08
CA ALA A 643 6.87 26.23 31.51
C ALA A 643 7.79 27.42 31.25
N SER A 644 9.11 27.20 31.32
CA SER A 644 10.07 28.30 31.19
C SER A 644 10.18 28.80 29.75
N PHE A 645 10.64 30.06 29.62
CA PHE A 645 10.92 30.64 28.31
C PHE A 645 12.04 29.92 27.56
N THR A 646 13.07 29.47 28.26
CA THR A 646 14.28 28.90 27.66
C THR A 646 14.08 27.54 27.07
N CYS A 647 13.05 26.78 27.49
CA CYS A 647 12.61 25.55 26.85
C CYS A 647 11.50 25.76 25.80
N GLY A 648 11.23 27.01 25.39
CA GLY A 648 10.18 27.32 24.42
C GLY A 648 8.76 27.22 24.97
N TYR A 649 8.60 27.25 26.31
CA TYR A 649 7.33 27.19 27.04
C TYR A 649 6.62 25.81 27.01
N GLY A 650 7.38 24.73 26.81
CA GLY A 650 6.91 23.35 26.92
C GLY A 650 8.09 22.37 26.91
N THR A 651 7.90 21.21 27.53
CA THR A 651 8.93 20.16 27.68
C THR A 651 8.41 18.78 27.29
N PRO A 652 7.76 18.65 26.10
CA PRO A 652 7.15 17.36 25.71
C PRO A 652 8.19 16.26 25.54
N GLY A 653 8.05 15.17 26.32
CA GLY A 653 8.88 13.97 26.26
C GLY A 653 10.09 13.96 27.21
N TYR A 654 10.29 14.99 28.01
CA TYR A 654 11.39 15.03 28.97
C TYR A 654 11.00 15.74 30.26
N GLN A 655 11.92 15.79 31.23
CA GLN A 655 11.65 16.36 32.54
C GLN A 655 11.24 17.84 32.45
N ASN A 656 10.17 18.20 33.13
CA ASN A 656 9.64 19.55 33.22
C ASN A 656 10.71 20.59 33.60
N SER A 657 10.69 21.74 32.92
CA SER A 657 11.60 22.87 33.18
C SER A 657 11.49 23.40 34.61
N GLN A 658 10.31 23.26 35.20
CA GLN A 658 9.99 23.72 36.56
C GLN A 658 10.11 22.57 37.61
N PHE A 659 10.56 21.36 37.22
CA PHE A 659 10.70 20.24 38.15
C PHE A 659 11.62 20.60 39.32
N THR A 660 11.21 20.24 40.52
CA THR A 660 11.95 20.55 41.75
C THR A 660 12.16 19.27 42.57
N ALA A 661 13.41 18.87 42.77
CA ALA A 661 13.73 17.80 43.70
C ALA A 661 13.56 18.33 45.16
N LEU A 662 13.25 17.41 46.10
CA LEU A 662 13.03 17.76 47.52
C LEU A 662 14.26 18.35 48.23
N ILE A 663 15.46 18.29 47.62
CA ILE A 663 16.68 18.88 48.14
C ILE A 663 16.79 20.33 47.59
N GLN A 664 16.78 21.32 48.48
CA GLN A 664 16.90 22.75 48.12
C GLN A 664 18.35 23.09 47.75
N PRO A 665 18.71 23.35 46.50
CA PRO A 665 20.01 23.95 46.16
C PRO A 665 20.03 25.40 46.58
N THR A 666 21.20 25.90 47.00
CA THR A 666 21.48 27.32 47.15
C THR A 666 21.57 27.96 45.77
N ALA A 667 20.95 29.14 45.59
CA ALA A 667 21.02 29.87 44.34
C ALA A 667 22.47 30.06 43.86
N SER A 668 22.78 29.76 42.61
CA SER A 668 24.12 29.83 42.04
C SER A 668 24.13 30.51 40.67
N PHE A 669 25.31 31.08 40.31
CA PHE A 669 25.54 31.68 38.99
C PHE A 669 27.01 31.45 38.61
N GLN A 670 27.26 30.82 37.46
CA GLN A 670 28.59 30.46 36.99
C GLN A 670 28.68 30.60 35.47
N ILE A 671 29.88 30.90 34.98
CA ILE A 671 30.18 31.02 33.55
C ILE A 671 31.42 30.16 33.23
N THR A 672 31.31 29.38 32.17
CA THR A 672 32.42 28.54 31.72
C THR A 672 32.44 28.47 30.16
N PRO A 673 33.60 28.57 29.52
CA PRO A 673 34.91 28.95 30.09
C PRO A 673 34.95 30.42 30.52
N LYS A 674 35.90 30.78 31.34
CA LYS A 674 36.14 32.16 31.76
C LYS A 674 36.79 33.03 30.68
N SER A 675 37.30 32.41 29.62
CA SER A 675 37.82 33.02 28.40
C SER A 675 37.42 32.18 27.22
N PHE A 676 36.87 32.81 26.18
CA PHE A 676 36.44 32.12 24.97
C PHE A 676 36.78 32.92 23.71
N SER A 677 36.88 32.26 22.56
CA SER A 677 37.24 32.86 21.27
C SER A 677 36.28 32.40 20.17
N PRO A 678 35.29 33.22 19.77
CA PRO A 678 34.27 32.86 18.77
C PRO A 678 34.87 32.92 17.35
N ASN A 679 35.68 31.93 16.99
CA ASN A 679 36.39 31.84 15.71
C ASN A 679 35.92 30.64 14.86
N ASN A 680 34.89 29.89 15.33
CA ASN A 680 34.29 28.71 14.70
C ASN A 680 35.27 27.55 14.47
N ASP A 681 36.26 27.36 15.37
CA ASP A 681 37.19 26.24 15.30
C ASP A 681 36.74 25.02 16.11
N GLY A 682 35.58 25.11 16.77
CA GLY A 682 34.99 24.05 17.58
C GLY A 682 35.53 23.99 19.03
N ASN A 683 36.41 24.94 19.44
CA ASN A 683 36.95 24.96 20.79
C ASN A 683 36.66 26.33 21.44
N ASP A 684 35.90 26.28 22.54
CA ASP A 684 35.54 27.49 23.30
C ASP A 684 35.02 28.67 22.45
N ASP A 685 34.17 28.33 21.43
CA ASP A 685 33.55 29.34 20.57
C ASP A 685 32.44 30.12 21.26
N THR A 686 31.89 29.59 22.35
CA THR A 686 30.84 30.21 23.14
C THR A 686 31.11 30.09 24.65
N ALA A 687 30.57 31.00 25.42
CA ALA A 687 30.57 30.94 26.88
C ALA A 687 29.20 30.47 27.37
N THR A 688 29.17 29.40 28.14
CA THR A 688 27.95 28.88 28.76
C THR A 688 27.74 29.53 30.14
N ILE A 689 26.54 30.02 30.35
CA ILE A 689 26.09 30.68 31.57
C ILE A 689 25.16 29.72 32.31
N TYR A 690 25.56 29.22 33.46
CA TYR A 690 24.77 28.34 34.32
C TYR A 690 24.21 29.12 35.49
N TYR A 691 22.95 28.86 35.85
CA TYR A 691 22.36 29.44 37.06
C TYR A 691 21.29 28.49 37.65
N SER A 692 21.13 28.60 38.97
CA SER A 692 20.11 27.86 39.70
C SER A 692 19.50 28.72 40.80
N PHE A 693 18.27 28.39 41.21
CA PHE A 693 17.51 29.09 42.24
C PHE A 693 17.03 28.13 43.32
N ASP A 694 16.64 28.66 44.48
CA ASP A 694 16.11 27.89 45.61
C ASP A 694 14.69 27.34 45.34
N GLU A 695 13.93 27.99 44.46
CA GLU A 695 12.58 27.59 44.04
C GLU A 695 12.37 27.90 42.57
N ALA A 696 11.30 27.36 42.00
CA ALA A 696 10.87 27.67 40.64
C ALA A 696 10.17 29.04 40.54
N GLY A 697 10.01 29.57 39.32
CA GLY A 697 9.21 30.77 39.07
C GLY A 697 9.95 32.08 39.21
N TYR A 698 11.26 32.10 39.12
CA TYR A 698 12.02 33.34 38.98
C TYR A 698 11.89 33.93 37.59
N PHE A 699 11.74 35.26 37.53
CA PHE A 699 11.92 36.02 36.32
C PHE A 699 13.35 36.50 36.23
N VAL A 700 14.05 36.18 35.17
CA VAL A 700 15.48 36.35 35.01
C VAL A 700 15.78 37.41 33.95
N THR A 701 16.74 38.28 34.25
CA THR A 701 17.37 39.20 33.31
C THR A 701 18.87 38.95 33.31
N ILE A 702 19.46 38.63 32.15
CA ILE A 702 20.90 38.49 31.96
C ILE A 702 21.39 39.52 30.96
N ARG A 703 22.34 40.37 31.39
CA ARG A 703 22.93 41.39 30.57
C ARG A 703 24.44 41.33 30.57
N ILE A 704 25.02 41.70 29.43
CA ILE A 704 26.45 41.78 29.25
C ILE A 704 26.88 43.23 29.08
N TYR A 705 27.90 43.61 29.84
CA TYR A 705 28.46 44.92 29.84
C TYR A 705 29.93 44.91 29.41
N ASN A 706 30.35 45.89 28.65
CA ASN A 706 31.76 46.13 28.36
C ASN A 706 32.49 46.76 29.54
N SER A 707 33.82 46.95 29.43
CA SER A 707 34.67 47.53 30.45
C SER A 707 34.29 48.99 30.83
N ASN A 708 33.56 49.70 29.95
CA ASN A 708 33.09 51.07 30.20
C ASN A 708 31.72 51.09 30.92
N GLY A 709 31.15 49.94 31.22
CA GLY A 709 29.85 49.82 31.88
C GLY A 709 28.65 49.95 30.93
N ASN A 710 28.84 49.98 29.61
CA ASN A 710 27.74 50.01 28.64
C ASN A 710 27.19 48.62 28.45
N CYS A 711 25.85 48.46 28.50
CA CYS A 711 25.19 47.21 28.14
C CYS A 711 25.38 46.99 26.63
N VAL A 712 25.93 45.83 26.24
CA VAL A 712 26.23 45.49 24.87
C VAL A 712 25.36 44.32 24.34
N ARG A 713 24.83 43.49 25.25
CA ARG A 713 23.95 42.39 24.92
C ARG A 713 22.95 42.12 26.02
N ASN A 714 21.68 41.89 25.66
CA ASN A 714 20.65 41.36 26.52
C ASN A 714 20.41 39.89 26.14
N ILE A 715 20.84 38.96 26.99
CA ILE A 715 20.62 37.51 26.75
C ILE A 715 19.19 37.11 27.14
N LEU A 716 18.76 37.54 28.33
CA LEU A 716 17.39 37.35 28.85
C LEU A 716 16.87 38.67 29.39
N GLN A 717 15.56 38.94 29.22
CA GLN A 717 14.95 40.16 29.71
C GLN A 717 13.58 39.85 30.34
N ASN A 718 13.56 39.72 31.66
CA ASN A 718 12.37 39.36 32.45
C ASN A 718 11.68 38.08 31.96
N ASN A 719 12.45 37.07 31.64
CA ASN A 719 11.93 35.78 31.18
C ASN A 719 11.71 34.86 32.37
N LEU A 720 10.59 34.15 32.39
CA LEU A 720 10.33 33.08 33.34
C LEU A 720 11.36 31.97 33.14
N SER A 721 12.05 31.58 34.22
CA SER A 721 13.12 30.59 34.20
C SER A 721 12.70 29.31 34.91
N SER A 722 13.32 28.24 34.55
CA SER A 722 13.32 27.01 35.32
C SER A 722 14.16 27.18 36.59
N LYS A 723 14.10 26.17 37.50
CA LYS A 723 14.88 26.19 38.73
C LYS A 723 16.38 26.12 38.47
N GLU A 724 16.81 25.33 37.49
CA GLU A 724 18.19 25.20 37.03
C GLU A 724 18.23 25.35 35.52
N GLU A 725 19.17 26.16 35.02
CA GLU A 725 19.19 26.47 33.63
C GLU A 725 20.57 26.88 33.10
N LYS A 726 20.74 26.77 31.77
CA LYS A 726 21.91 27.27 31.07
C LYS A 726 21.51 28.05 29.82
N THR A 727 22.27 29.07 29.52
CA THR A 727 22.23 29.81 28.27
C THR A 727 23.65 30.05 27.78
N SER A 728 23.82 30.58 26.58
CA SER A 728 25.17 30.80 26.02
C SER A 728 25.30 32.20 25.43
N TRP A 729 26.55 32.69 25.38
CA TRP A 729 26.93 33.90 24.68
C TRP A 729 28.04 33.61 23.67
N ASP A 730 27.82 34.08 22.44
CA ASP A 730 28.67 33.86 21.26
C ASP A 730 29.63 35.06 20.97
N GLY A 731 29.77 36.01 21.90
CA GLY A 731 30.61 37.19 21.73
C GLY A 731 30.00 38.32 20.91
N THR A 732 28.71 38.22 20.50
CA THR A 732 28.04 39.24 19.70
C THR A 732 27.21 40.23 20.55
N ASP A 733 26.91 41.43 19.98
CA ASP A 733 25.96 42.39 20.50
C ASP A 733 24.50 42.03 20.15
N ASP A 734 23.53 42.85 20.55
CA ASP A 734 22.10 42.67 20.26
C ASP A 734 21.78 42.66 18.74
N ASN A 735 22.68 43.14 17.88
CA ASN A 735 22.53 43.15 16.41
C ASN A 735 23.29 41.99 15.72
N GLY A 736 23.84 41.06 16.50
CA GLY A 736 24.62 39.95 15.98
C GLY A 736 26.05 40.32 15.51
N LYS A 737 26.54 41.50 15.83
CA LYS A 737 27.87 41.96 15.49
C LYS A 737 28.88 41.51 16.53
N LEU A 738 29.96 40.87 16.10
CA LEU A 738 31.06 40.46 17.00
C LEU A 738 31.66 41.69 17.75
N LEU A 739 31.75 41.55 19.05
CA LEU A 739 32.28 42.58 19.93
C LEU A 739 33.81 42.56 19.96
N PRO A 740 34.48 43.68 20.30
CA PRO A 740 35.91 43.74 20.46
C PRO A 740 36.46 42.78 21.53
N ILE A 741 37.67 42.29 21.31
CA ILE A 741 38.41 41.52 22.31
C ILE A 741 38.55 42.36 23.58
N GLY A 742 38.30 41.74 24.74
CA GLY A 742 38.36 42.46 26.00
C GLY A 742 37.63 41.78 27.15
N ILE A 743 37.56 42.48 28.25
CA ILE A 743 36.87 42.04 29.47
C ILE A 743 35.41 42.47 29.38
N TYR A 744 34.52 41.55 29.68
CA TYR A 744 33.09 41.76 29.79
C TYR A 744 32.57 41.33 31.15
N ILE A 745 31.50 41.94 31.61
CA ILE A 745 30.83 41.60 32.85
C ILE A 745 29.43 41.07 32.48
N ILE A 746 29.14 39.86 32.87
CA ILE A 746 27.79 39.27 32.73
C ILE A 746 27.09 39.40 34.09
N THR A 747 25.90 40.00 34.08
CA THR A 747 25.08 40.15 35.31
C THR A 747 23.82 39.33 35.17
N ILE A 748 23.40 38.74 36.27
CA ILE A 748 22.08 38.13 36.41
C ILE A 748 21.30 38.87 37.51
N GLU A 749 20.08 39.25 37.20
CA GLU A 749 19.09 39.75 38.14
C GLU A 749 17.84 38.91 38.04
N ALA A 750 17.39 38.33 39.11
CA ALA A 750 16.20 37.50 39.16
C ALA A 750 15.29 37.87 40.32
N PHE A 751 13.98 37.76 40.14
CA PHE A 751 13.02 38.04 41.20
C PHE A 751 11.79 37.15 41.06
N THR A 752 11.09 36.91 42.18
CA THR A 752 9.77 36.26 42.21
C THR A 752 8.68 37.28 42.53
N PRO A 753 7.40 37.02 42.16
CA PRO A 753 6.27 37.84 42.58
C PRO A 753 6.10 37.96 44.09
N THR A 754 6.61 36.98 44.85
CA THR A 754 6.61 36.99 46.32
C THR A 754 7.66 37.91 46.92
N GLY A 755 8.54 38.52 46.09
CA GLY A 755 9.53 39.48 46.51
C GLY A 755 10.93 38.92 46.77
N LYS A 756 11.18 37.63 46.57
CA LYS A 756 12.54 37.09 46.57
C LYS A 756 13.36 37.70 45.45
N ARG A 757 14.64 37.94 45.68
CA ARG A 757 15.56 38.52 44.69
C ARG A 757 16.89 37.80 44.73
N PHE A 758 17.44 37.53 43.55
CA PHE A 758 18.80 37.05 43.37
C PHE A 758 19.53 38.02 42.42
N LYS A 759 20.77 38.33 42.76
CA LYS A 759 21.62 39.17 41.91
C LYS A 759 23.05 38.69 42.02
N SER A 760 23.69 38.45 40.88
CA SER A 760 25.09 38.09 40.80
C SER A 760 25.74 38.66 39.55
N LYS A 761 27.07 38.63 39.52
CA LYS A 761 27.87 39.04 38.34
C LYS A 761 29.14 38.19 38.24
N GLU A 762 29.56 37.96 37.02
CA GLU A 762 30.79 37.25 36.69
C GLU A 762 31.54 38.01 35.60
N VAL A 763 32.87 37.87 35.64
CA VAL A 763 33.76 38.43 34.62
C VAL A 763 34.14 37.34 33.62
N ILE A 764 34.13 37.73 32.34
CA ILE A 764 34.53 36.87 31.24
C ILE A 764 35.45 37.62 30.27
N VAL A 765 36.32 36.91 29.61
CA VAL A 765 37.23 37.46 28.61
C VAL A 765 36.82 36.97 27.21
N LEU A 766 36.49 37.91 26.33
CA LEU A 766 36.40 37.63 24.88
C LEU A 766 37.82 37.73 24.30
N ALA A 767 38.37 36.63 23.87
CA ALA A 767 39.74 36.52 23.39
C ALA A 767 39.79 36.33 21.86
N ALA A 768 40.95 36.58 21.26
CA ALA A 768 41.28 36.05 19.96
C ALA A 768 42.20 34.86 20.14
N LYS A 769 42.14 33.91 19.27
CA LYS A 769 43.16 32.89 19.16
C LYS A 769 44.48 33.55 18.71
N ILE A 770 45.53 33.42 19.49
CA ILE A 770 46.85 33.82 19.12
C ILE A 770 47.50 32.77 18.23
#